data_64b98b976c3aebcca574f5b0028baac6
#
_entry.id   64b98b976c3aebcca574f5b0028baac6
#
_cell.length_a   1.000
_cell.length_b   1.000
_cell.length_c   1.000
_cell.angle_alpha   90.00
_cell.angle_beta   90.00
_cell.angle_gamma   90.00
#
_symmetry.space_group_name_H-M   'P 1'
#
loop_
_entity.id
_entity.type
_entity.pdbx_description
1 polymer ?
#
loop_
_entity_poly.entity_id
_entity_poly.type
_entity_poly.pdbx_seq_one_letter_code
_entity_poly.pdbx_strand_id
1 'polypeptide(L)'
;MRAAKRPQRPALWDSFVTAETLPDLAAAYNEHQETCRQLSLIIGNLPGCSARATQLIKTMSKASWEEAQNLQADTAVRLSDSFTSIPTDLLDAQQQREIYVPMGYVVDESGIWRSSQDGGPGTRVSASPVIISGRTVGRTGDAEGRQIMWFSPDGWQSKSVDRRTLFDSRKMMELINWGFPVNSTNARGMVTYLAAFEDRNAASLPITFTSSHLGWQGDADTIAGFMLPSGYIHCTEADGADFVLSAPPALSAVSEGWMPKGSWSQWLGIAAEAMEFPTMALAVYASCAPPLLEILGCNSFIVDIHGETSSGKTTALRLAASCWGRPSDTSPTALYTWDATKVWIERATGYLHSLPLILDETKRNSADMISEVIYEFANGQGRGRGNISGIDHTSSWRSVLISSGEGPLTAGNKNAGTRARVLSLGGRPLGSSGGAIAEELTRTLMGHHGHLGPRLIKYLTHLQPHWSALRRSFSEHRDRYIAAAGGPVSRRHGTNLAVLALTADLVHQLGLPKPKGVQPMDMMLEAMSAAEWSADVPLGALVDVVSWAAANSHRFFGRHDPERPTTFFGAWAAQENWGILWVEATELEGRLTRLGYTYAEIVDRWRERGWLVNNGRRYAVDLAGGARAFCLGLSREAVDEAAEDIRHSS
;
A
#
# COMPACT_ATOMS: atom_id res chain seq x y z
N MET A 1 9.81 -82.88 -16.82
CA MET A 1 9.15 -81.58 -16.85
C MET A 1 7.83 -81.70 -16.07
N ARG A 2 7.82 -81.21 -14.81
CA ARG A 2 6.62 -81.19 -13.98
C ARG A 2 5.83 -79.94 -14.34
N ALA A 3 4.58 -80.11 -14.80
CA ALA A 3 3.68 -78.95 -15.03
C ALA A 3 3.43 -78.20 -13.72
N ALA A 4 3.80 -76.94 -13.67
CA ALA A 4 3.48 -76.10 -12.57
C ALA A 4 1.96 -75.91 -12.47
N LYS A 5 1.37 -76.38 -11.36
CA LYS A 5 -0.04 -76.12 -11.02
C LYS A 5 -0.25 -74.60 -11.05
N ARG A 6 -1.18 -74.15 -11.91
CA ARG A 6 -1.67 -72.74 -11.84
C ARG A 6 -2.21 -72.49 -10.43
N PRO A 7 -1.85 -71.45 -9.79
CA PRO A 7 -2.44 -71.08 -8.51
C PRO A 7 -3.97 -70.93 -8.70
N GLN A 8 -4.75 -71.54 -7.80
CA GLN A 8 -6.19 -71.30 -7.72
C GLN A 8 -6.46 -69.85 -7.54
N ARG A 9 -7.32 -69.24 -8.35
CA ARG A 9 -7.79 -67.87 -8.17
C ARG A 9 -8.42 -67.81 -6.78
N PRO A 10 -8.07 -66.82 -5.97
CA PRO A 10 -8.76 -66.55 -4.71
C PRO A 10 -10.24 -66.25 -4.98
N ALA A 11 -11.14 -66.74 -4.12
CA ALA A 11 -12.58 -66.44 -4.21
C ALA A 11 -12.91 -64.92 -4.34
N LEU A 12 -12.09 -64.13 -3.75
CA LEU A 12 -12.05 -62.70 -3.93
C LEU A 12 -12.08 -62.21 -5.38
N TRP A 13 -11.33 -62.91 -6.28
CA TRP A 13 -11.22 -62.52 -7.67
C TRP A 13 -12.51 -62.74 -8.46
N ASP A 14 -13.28 -63.76 -8.09
CA ASP A 14 -14.54 -64.06 -8.75
C ASP A 14 -15.61 -63.02 -8.36
N SER A 15 -15.62 -62.51 -7.11
CA SER A 15 -16.51 -61.43 -6.65
C SER A 15 -16.25 -60.10 -7.37
N PHE A 16 -15.00 -59.81 -7.69
CA PHE A 16 -14.65 -58.59 -8.44
C PHE A 16 -14.91 -58.71 -9.95
N VAL A 17 -14.84 -59.90 -10.50
CA VAL A 17 -15.10 -60.16 -11.94
C VAL A 17 -16.60 -60.22 -12.23
N THR A 18 -17.43 -60.53 -11.24
CA THR A 18 -18.89 -60.62 -11.38
C THR A 18 -19.63 -59.37 -10.97
N ALA A 19 -18.94 -58.39 -10.42
CA ALA A 19 -19.53 -57.11 -10.06
C ALA A 19 -19.88 -56.31 -11.32
N GLU A 20 -21.16 -56.15 -11.62
CA GLU A 20 -21.67 -55.40 -12.77
C GLU A 20 -21.90 -53.91 -12.44
N THR A 21 -21.95 -53.55 -11.15
CA THR A 21 -22.23 -52.20 -10.69
C THR A 21 -21.20 -51.70 -9.66
N LEU A 22 -21.07 -50.41 -9.52
CA LEU A 22 -20.22 -49.79 -8.49
C LEU A 22 -20.60 -50.19 -7.04
N PRO A 23 -21.90 -50.33 -6.66
CA PRO A 23 -22.31 -50.86 -5.38
C PRO A 23 -21.84 -52.30 -5.10
N ASP A 24 -21.87 -53.16 -6.09
CA ASP A 24 -21.41 -54.55 -5.94
C ASP A 24 -19.89 -54.62 -5.71
N LEU A 25 -19.14 -53.75 -6.37
CA LEU A 25 -17.70 -53.59 -6.19
C LEU A 25 -17.34 -53.08 -4.79
N ALA A 26 -18.11 -52.16 -4.27
CA ALA A 26 -17.90 -51.62 -2.94
C ALA A 26 -18.29 -52.62 -1.83
N ALA A 27 -19.37 -53.39 -2.02
CA ALA A 27 -19.75 -54.48 -1.14
C ALA A 27 -18.65 -55.54 -1.06
N ALA A 28 -18.12 -55.97 -2.21
CA ALA A 28 -17.01 -56.94 -2.29
C ALA A 28 -15.71 -56.37 -1.63
N TYR A 29 -15.43 -55.10 -1.76
CA TYR A 29 -14.30 -54.44 -1.09
C TYR A 29 -14.46 -54.42 0.43
N ASN A 30 -15.64 -54.03 0.92
CA ASN A 30 -15.91 -53.95 2.35
C ASN A 30 -15.90 -55.31 3.03
N GLU A 31 -16.39 -56.35 2.37
CA GLU A 31 -16.36 -57.74 2.86
C GLU A 31 -14.92 -58.29 2.99
N HIS A 32 -14.00 -57.79 2.16
CA HIS A 32 -12.64 -58.33 2.05
C HIS A 32 -11.53 -57.29 2.34
N GLN A 33 -11.81 -56.26 3.08
CA GLN A 33 -10.88 -55.12 3.33
C GLN A 33 -9.48 -55.56 3.82
N GLU A 34 -9.40 -56.51 4.74
CA GLU A 34 -8.13 -57.00 5.29
C GLU A 34 -7.36 -57.81 4.22
N THR A 35 -8.07 -58.59 3.41
CA THR A 35 -7.48 -59.37 2.30
C THR A 35 -6.97 -58.43 1.19
N CYS A 36 -7.67 -57.34 0.90
CA CYS A 36 -7.23 -56.32 -0.05
C CYS A 36 -6.00 -55.56 0.44
N ARG A 37 -5.90 -55.32 1.75
CA ARG A 37 -4.73 -54.71 2.39
C ARG A 37 -3.50 -55.61 2.29
N GLN A 38 -3.66 -56.89 2.55
CA GLN A 38 -2.58 -57.88 2.43
C GLN A 38 -2.18 -58.10 0.97
N LEU A 39 -3.10 -58.11 0.04
CA LEU A 39 -2.81 -58.20 -1.40
C LEU A 39 -2.08 -56.94 -1.91
N SER A 40 -2.41 -55.74 -1.44
CA SER A 40 -1.70 -54.53 -1.81
C SER A 40 -0.26 -54.50 -1.31
N LEU A 41 0.02 -55.08 -0.15
CA LEU A 41 1.39 -55.27 0.38
C LEU A 41 2.17 -56.33 -0.41
N ILE A 42 1.52 -57.40 -0.86
CA ILE A 42 2.13 -58.47 -1.66
C ILE A 42 2.40 -57.97 -3.09
N ILE A 43 1.46 -57.24 -3.71
CA ILE A 43 1.58 -56.70 -5.07
C ILE A 43 2.63 -55.55 -5.13
N GLY A 44 2.76 -54.74 -4.07
CA GLY A 44 3.79 -53.69 -3.96
C GLY A 44 5.21 -54.23 -3.94
N ASN A 45 5.41 -55.52 -3.60
CA ASN A 45 6.70 -56.16 -3.47
C ASN A 45 7.06 -57.12 -4.65
N LEU A 46 6.19 -57.26 -5.67
CA LEU A 46 6.42 -58.14 -6.82
C LEU A 46 6.95 -57.34 -8.03
N PRO A 47 8.18 -57.58 -8.49
CA PRO A 47 8.70 -56.91 -9.67
C PRO A 47 7.96 -57.33 -10.93
N GLY A 48 7.37 -56.38 -11.65
CA GLY A 48 6.75 -56.57 -12.96
C GLY A 48 5.22 -56.61 -13.03
N CYS A 49 4.50 -56.63 -11.88
CA CYS A 49 3.03 -56.61 -11.85
C CYS A 49 2.40 -55.23 -11.61
N SER A 50 3.20 -54.18 -11.59
CA SER A 50 2.87 -53.00 -10.81
C SER A 50 1.84 -52.03 -11.41
N ALA A 51 1.84 -51.79 -12.71
CA ALA A 51 1.04 -50.68 -13.25
C ALA A 51 -0.47 -50.97 -13.29
N ARG A 52 -0.85 -52.14 -13.75
CA ARG A 52 -2.29 -52.50 -13.94
C ARG A 52 -2.98 -52.84 -12.62
N ALA A 53 -2.30 -53.53 -11.72
CA ALA A 53 -2.81 -53.83 -10.38
C ALA A 53 -2.89 -52.58 -9.51
N THR A 54 -1.89 -51.70 -9.57
CA THR A 54 -1.91 -50.37 -8.87
C THR A 54 -3.03 -49.48 -9.40
N GLN A 55 -3.32 -49.57 -10.71
CA GLN A 55 -4.39 -48.80 -11.32
C GLN A 55 -5.77 -49.36 -10.94
N LEU A 56 -5.92 -50.68 -10.87
CA LEU A 56 -7.14 -51.36 -10.39
C LEU A 56 -7.41 -51.00 -8.91
N ILE A 57 -6.40 -51.09 -8.05
CA ILE A 57 -6.51 -50.74 -6.63
C ILE A 57 -6.86 -49.26 -6.44
N LYS A 58 -6.26 -48.33 -7.22
CA LYS A 58 -6.63 -46.93 -7.22
C LYS A 58 -8.07 -46.70 -7.68
N THR A 59 -8.53 -47.40 -8.69
CA THR A 59 -9.91 -47.31 -9.19
C THR A 59 -10.90 -47.84 -8.17
N MET A 60 -10.58 -48.92 -7.53
CA MET A 60 -11.40 -49.55 -6.46
C MET A 60 -11.42 -48.67 -5.20
N SER A 61 -10.26 -48.11 -4.78
CA SER A 61 -10.18 -47.17 -3.67
C SER A 61 -10.98 -45.89 -3.93
N LYS A 62 -11.02 -45.42 -5.16
CA LYS A 62 -11.81 -44.26 -5.55
C LYS A 62 -13.32 -44.56 -5.55
N ALA A 63 -13.74 -45.67 -6.08
CA ALA A 63 -15.14 -46.09 -6.11
C ALA A 63 -15.70 -46.34 -4.67
N SER A 64 -14.92 -47.01 -3.83
CA SER A 64 -15.26 -47.24 -2.42
C SER A 64 -15.31 -45.93 -1.62
N TRP A 65 -14.46 -44.96 -1.98
CA TRP A 65 -14.46 -43.65 -1.36
C TRP A 65 -15.69 -42.80 -1.78
N GLU A 66 -16.09 -42.87 -3.08
CA GLU A 66 -17.29 -42.19 -3.60
C GLU A 66 -18.58 -42.79 -3.00
N GLU A 67 -18.65 -44.09 -2.78
CA GLU A 67 -19.79 -44.75 -2.13
C GLU A 67 -19.82 -44.51 -0.63
N ALA A 68 -18.67 -44.50 0.06
CA ALA A 68 -18.57 -44.08 1.45
C ALA A 68 -19.01 -42.60 1.61
N GLN A 69 -18.74 -41.73 0.65
CA GLN A 69 -19.27 -40.38 0.65
C GLN A 69 -20.79 -40.33 0.46
N ASN A 70 -21.36 -41.15 -0.43
CA ASN A 70 -22.80 -41.19 -0.66
C ASN A 70 -23.57 -41.80 0.54
N LEU A 71 -23.07 -42.87 1.17
CA LEU A 71 -23.59 -43.38 2.44
C LEU A 71 -23.43 -42.38 3.62
N GLN A 72 -22.36 -41.60 3.60
CA GLN A 72 -22.13 -40.55 4.57
C GLN A 72 -23.08 -39.35 4.38
N ALA A 73 -23.54 -39.07 3.16
CA ALA A 73 -24.53 -38.05 2.90
C ALA A 73 -25.88 -38.35 3.59
N ASP A 74 -26.27 -39.62 3.60
CA ASP A 74 -27.53 -40.07 4.24
C ASP A 74 -27.47 -40.15 5.79
N THR A 75 -26.26 -40.22 6.38
CA THR A 75 -26.04 -40.24 7.84
C THR A 75 -25.32 -39.02 8.36
N ALA A 76 -24.99 -38.06 7.49
CA ALA A 76 -24.23 -36.88 7.84
C ALA A 76 -25.10 -35.92 8.66
N VAL A 77 -24.61 -35.56 9.84
CA VAL A 77 -25.23 -34.53 10.67
C VAL A 77 -24.89 -33.16 10.06
N ARG A 78 -25.91 -32.43 9.64
CA ARG A 78 -25.75 -31.04 9.18
C ARG A 78 -25.33 -30.19 10.36
N LEU A 79 -24.42 -29.28 10.14
CA LEU A 79 -23.98 -28.39 11.19
C LEU A 79 -25.13 -27.53 11.73
N SER A 80 -26.06 -27.12 10.83
CA SER A 80 -27.28 -26.39 11.21
C SER A 80 -28.16 -27.13 12.21
N ASP A 81 -28.17 -28.47 12.17
CA ASP A 81 -29.00 -29.29 13.03
C ASP A 81 -28.37 -29.50 14.42
N SER A 82 -27.11 -29.13 14.56
CA SER A 82 -26.32 -29.28 15.79
C SER A 82 -26.42 -28.08 16.74
N PHE A 83 -26.98 -26.96 16.27
CA PHE A 83 -27.06 -25.72 17.05
C PHE A 83 -28.43 -25.09 16.99
N THR A 84 -28.91 -24.57 18.12
CA THR A 84 -30.16 -23.83 18.21
C THR A 84 -30.01 -22.34 17.81
N SER A 85 -28.78 -21.84 17.75
CA SER A 85 -28.48 -20.41 17.56
C SER A 85 -27.21 -20.11 16.75
N ILE A 86 -27.04 -20.76 15.58
CA ILE A 86 -26.06 -20.22 14.63
C ILE A 86 -26.70 -18.99 13.97
N PRO A 87 -26.02 -17.80 13.99
CA PRO A 87 -26.49 -16.65 13.21
C PRO A 87 -26.57 -17.04 11.73
N THR A 88 -27.79 -17.01 11.19
CA THR A 88 -28.07 -17.41 9.78
C THR A 88 -27.37 -16.51 8.76
N ASP A 89 -27.03 -15.31 9.15
CA ASP A 89 -26.27 -14.31 8.37
C ASP A 89 -24.78 -14.67 8.22
N LEU A 90 -24.25 -15.57 9.05
CA LEU A 90 -22.85 -16.02 9.00
C LEU A 90 -22.65 -17.32 8.16
N LEU A 91 -23.71 -18.06 7.98
CA LEU A 91 -23.81 -19.13 6.98
C LEU A 91 -24.57 -18.51 5.80
N ASP A 92 -23.86 -18.05 4.79
CA ASP A 92 -24.44 -17.33 3.64
C ASP A 92 -25.78 -17.91 3.19
N ALA A 93 -26.88 -17.27 3.61
CA ALA A 93 -28.26 -17.71 3.38
C ALA A 93 -28.60 -17.76 1.88
N GLN A 94 -27.83 -17.08 1.03
CA GLN A 94 -28.07 -17.07 -0.42
C GLN A 94 -27.54 -18.30 -1.14
N GLN A 95 -26.62 -19.05 -0.56
CA GLN A 95 -26.01 -20.20 -1.26
C GLN A 95 -26.43 -21.57 -0.75
N GLN A 96 -27.25 -21.68 0.31
CA GLN A 96 -27.75 -22.94 0.91
C GLN A 96 -26.72 -24.10 0.89
N ARG A 97 -25.44 -23.79 1.16
CA ARG A 97 -24.38 -24.79 1.15
C ARG A 97 -24.45 -25.60 2.43
N GLU A 98 -24.63 -26.89 2.29
CA GLU A 98 -24.66 -27.80 3.41
C GLU A 98 -23.25 -27.99 3.96
N ILE A 99 -23.04 -27.64 5.22
CA ILE A 99 -21.81 -27.89 5.98
C ILE A 99 -22.07 -29.00 6.98
N TYR A 100 -21.19 -29.97 7.03
CA TYR A 100 -21.35 -31.19 7.80
C TYR A 100 -20.32 -31.30 8.92
N VAL A 101 -20.73 -31.89 10.03
CA VAL A 101 -19.82 -32.28 11.12
C VAL A 101 -18.92 -33.43 10.60
N PRO A 102 -17.58 -33.37 10.86
CA PRO A 102 -16.68 -34.43 10.45
C PRO A 102 -17.02 -35.78 11.15
N MET A 103 -16.83 -36.87 10.44
CA MET A 103 -17.05 -38.21 11.03
C MET A 103 -16.19 -38.43 12.27
N GLY A 104 -16.77 -39.09 13.27
CA GLY A 104 -16.11 -39.37 14.54
C GLY A 104 -16.02 -38.15 15.47
N TYR A 105 -16.75 -37.08 15.15
CA TYR A 105 -16.89 -35.92 16.03
C TYR A 105 -18.37 -35.60 16.28
N VAL A 106 -18.62 -35.01 17.44
CA VAL A 106 -19.86 -34.34 17.79
C VAL A 106 -19.52 -32.90 18.09
N VAL A 107 -20.26 -31.97 17.47
CA VAL A 107 -20.06 -30.52 17.64
C VAL A 107 -21.40 -29.94 18.01
N ASP A 108 -21.49 -29.37 19.19
CA ASP A 108 -22.70 -28.76 19.73
C ASP A 108 -22.34 -27.55 20.63
N GLU A 109 -23.32 -26.96 21.26
CA GLU A 109 -23.15 -25.83 22.18
C GLU A 109 -22.21 -26.13 23.36
N SER A 110 -22.04 -27.42 23.74
CA SER A 110 -21.14 -27.86 24.82
C SER A 110 -19.67 -27.95 24.38
N GLY A 111 -19.42 -27.87 23.09
CA GLY A 111 -18.07 -27.89 22.50
C GLY A 111 -17.87 -28.92 21.41
N ILE A 112 -16.65 -29.44 21.31
CA ILE A 112 -16.23 -30.42 20.33
C ILE A 112 -15.81 -31.70 21.07
N TRP A 113 -16.41 -32.82 20.69
CA TRP A 113 -16.13 -34.14 21.23
C TRP A 113 -15.69 -35.09 20.14
N ARG A 114 -14.64 -35.87 20.38
CA ARG A 114 -14.24 -36.99 19.55
C ARG A 114 -14.92 -38.24 20.04
N SER A 115 -15.70 -38.93 19.21
CA SER A 115 -16.37 -40.17 19.52
C SER A 115 -15.37 -41.27 19.86
N SER A 116 -15.67 -42.10 20.85
CA SER A 116 -14.89 -43.32 21.12
C SER A 116 -15.28 -44.43 20.14
N GLN A 117 -14.29 -45.13 19.62
CA GLN A 117 -14.53 -46.28 18.73
C GLN A 117 -15.20 -47.47 19.44
N ASP A 118 -15.09 -47.51 20.78
CA ASP A 118 -15.58 -48.61 21.60
C ASP A 118 -16.94 -48.31 22.24
N GLY A 119 -17.66 -47.29 21.78
CA GLY A 119 -18.95 -46.87 22.37
C GLY A 119 -18.88 -46.24 23.77
N GLY A 120 -17.68 -45.96 24.27
CA GLY A 120 -17.45 -45.27 25.53
C GLY A 120 -17.65 -43.76 25.43
N PRO A 121 -17.47 -43.02 26.55
CA PRO A 121 -17.58 -41.57 26.54
C PRO A 121 -16.50 -40.97 25.61
N GLY A 122 -16.90 -40.02 24.75
CA GLY A 122 -16.00 -39.34 23.83
C GLY A 122 -14.97 -38.47 24.56
N THR A 123 -13.86 -38.21 23.92
CA THR A 123 -12.82 -37.28 24.43
C THR A 123 -13.13 -35.85 24.01
N ARG A 124 -13.18 -34.94 24.98
CA ARG A 124 -13.44 -33.53 24.71
C ARG A 124 -12.22 -32.88 24.04
N VAL A 125 -12.41 -32.35 22.85
CA VAL A 125 -11.38 -31.63 22.06
C VAL A 125 -11.38 -30.14 22.40
N SER A 126 -12.59 -29.55 22.57
CA SER A 126 -12.73 -28.13 22.88
C SER A 126 -13.93 -27.91 23.82
N ALA A 127 -13.82 -26.92 24.68
CA ALA A 127 -14.91 -26.47 25.53
C ALA A 127 -15.95 -25.60 24.81
N SER A 128 -15.63 -25.12 23.62
CA SER A 128 -16.51 -24.33 22.79
C SER A 128 -16.50 -24.88 21.37
N PRO A 129 -17.60 -24.78 20.63
CA PRO A 129 -17.62 -25.14 19.22
C PRO A 129 -16.71 -24.22 18.41
N VAL A 130 -16.03 -24.81 17.44
CA VAL A 130 -15.19 -24.12 16.45
C VAL A 130 -15.53 -24.69 15.09
N ILE A 131 -15.72 -23.83 14.11
CA ILE A 131 -16.04 -24.21 12.72
C ILE A 131 -15.19 -23.42 11.73
N ILE A 132 -14.96 -23.98 10.54
CA ILE A 132 -14.45 -23.26 9.39
C ILE A 132 -15.67 -22.82 8.59
N SER A 133 -15.92 -21.53 8.51
CA SER A 133 -17.06 -20.96 7.77
C SER A 133 -16.73 -20.65 6.32
N GLY A 134 -15.44 -20.59 5.95
CA GLY A 134 -15.02 -20.28 4.59
C GLY A 134 -13.52 -20.47 4.36
N ARG A 135 -13.14 -20.44 3.11
CA ARG A 135 -11.75 -20.38 2.65
C ARG A 135 -11.43 -18.96 2.24
N THR A 136 -10.29 -18.44 2.69
CA THR A 136 -9.80 -17.15 2.23
C THR A 136 -8.59 -17.36 1.34
N VAL A 137 -8.58 -16.68 0.18
CA VAL A 137 -7.52 -16.82 -0.82
C VAL A 137 -7.03 -15.42 -1.15
N GLY A 138 -5.71 -15.21 -1.03
CA GLY A 138 -5.07 -14.00 -1.55
C GLY A 138 -5.22 -13.97 -3.08
N ARG A 139 -5.47 -12.83 -3.66
CA ARG A 139 -5.69 -12.72 -5.11
C ARG A 139 -4.50 -13.19 -5.95
N THR A 140 -3.28 -13.00 -5.46
CA THR A 140 -2.03 -13.47 -6.09
C THR A 140 -1.77 -14.96 -5.89
N GLY A 141 -2.67 -15.69 -5.17
CA GLY A 141 -2.50 -17.11 -4.86
C GLY A 141 -1.46 -17.39 -3.78
N ASP A 142 -0.84 -16.38 -3.22
CA ASP A 142 0.34 -16.51 -2.35
C ASP A 142 0.01 -16.88 -0.90
N ALA A 143 -1.23 -16.69 -0.47
CA ALA A 143 -1.65 -17.00 0.89
C ALA A 143 -3.08 -17.59 0.92
N GLU A 144 -3.19 -18.83 1.37
CA GLU A 144 -4.47 -19.40 1.74
C GLU A 144 -4.72 -19.26 3.24
N GLY A 145 -5.89 -18.74 3.60
CA GLY A 145 -6.38 -18.69 4.95
C GLY A 145 -7.72 -19.39 5.12
N ARG A 146 -8.22 -19.37 6.34
CA ARG A 146 -9.54 -19.90 6.70
C ARG A 146 -10.29 -18.88 7.53
N GLN A 147 -11.54 -18.67 7.19
CA GLN A 147 -12.47 -17.96 8.06
C GLN A 147 -12.91 -18.94 9.13
N ILE A 148 -12.50 -18.70 10.37
CA ILE A 148 -12.89 -19.54 11.52
C ILE A 148 -13.90 -18.80 12.37
N MET A 149 -14.81 -19.57 12.96
CA MET A 149 -15.78 -19.08 13.91
C MET A 149 -15.71 -19.91 15.18
N TRP A 150 -15.87 -19.29 16.34
CA TRP A 150 -15.97 -19.96 17.63
C TRP A 150 -16.95 -19.24 18.54
N PHE A 151 -17.54 -20.00 19.46
CA PHE A 151 -18.45 -19.44 20.44
C PHE A 151 -17.67 -18.99 21.68
N SER A 152 -17.92 -17.75 22.11
CA SER A 152 -17.37 -17.13 23.31
C SER A 152 -18.52 -16.71 24.26
N PRO A 153 -18.23 -16.28 25.50
CA PRO A 153 -19.25 -15.71 26.38
C PRO A 153 -20.02 -14.52 25.79
N ASP A 154 -19.37 -13.79 24.88
CA ASP A 154 -19.95 -12.63 24.18
C ASP A 154 -20.68 -13.01 22.88
N GLY A 155 -20.85 -14.32 22.61
CA GLY A 155 -21.46 -14.85 21.39
C GLY A 155 -20.44 -15.36 20.37
N TRP A 156 -20.92 -15.60 19.15
CA TRP A 156 -20.09 -16.07 18.06
C TRP A 156 -19.07 -15.02 17.63
N GLN A 157 -17.80 -15.41 17.60
CA GLN A 157 -16.67 -14.62 17.10
C GLN A 157 -16.25 -15.18 15.75
N SER A 158 -15.73 -14.31 14.86
CA SER A 158 -15.24 -14.70 13.54
C SER A 158 -13.90 -14.04 13.23
N LYS A 159 -12.99 -14.79 12.60
CA LYS A 159 -11.69 -14.28 12.20
C LYS A 159 -11.11 -15.01 11.00
N SER A 160 -10.46 -14.28 10.10
CA SER A 160 -9.62 -14.88 9.07
C SER A 160 -8.24 -15.19 9.65
N VAL A 161 -7.75 -16.42 9.44
CA VAL A 161 -6.48 -16.92 9.96
C VAL A 161 -5.71 -17.59 8.83
N ASP A 162 -4.42 -17.31 8.75
CA ASP A 162 -3.51 -18.00 7.83
C ASP A 162 -3.58 -19.53 8.02
N ARG A 163 -3.65 -20.28 6.92
CA ARG A 163 -3.76 -21.73 6.96
C ARG A 163 -2.62 -22.39 7.72
N ARG A 164 -1.40 -21.85 7.60
CA ARG A 164 -0.22 -22.34 8.32
C ARG A 164 -0.34 -22.16 9.83
N THR A 165 -0.94 -21.05 10.27
CA THR A 165 -1.20 -20.81 11.70
C THR A 165 -2.27 -21.75 12.25
N LEU A 166 -3.32 -22.00 11.47
CA LEU A 166 -4.43 -22.85 11.89
C LEU A 166 -4.06 -24.35 11.97
N PHE A 167 -3.20 -24.84 11.10
CA PHE A 167 -2.82 -26.26 11.02
C PHE A 167 -1.46 -26.61 11.63
N ASP A 168 -0.81 -25.67 12.32
CA ASP A 168 0.38 -25.91 13.15
C ASP A 168 0.00 -25.72 14.63
N SER A 169 0.07 -26.79 15.41
CA SER A 169 -0.33 -26.78 16.82
C SER A 169 0.45 -25.79 17.69
N ARG A 170 1.66 -25.41 17.30
CA ARG A 170 2.47 -24.40 18.00
C ARG A 170 2.03 -22.99 17.65
N LYS A 171 1.81 -22.72 16.36
CA LYS A 171 1.37 -21.40 15.88
C LYS A 171 -0.08 -21.10 16.26
N MET A 172 -0.93 -22.14 16.29
CA MET A 172 -2.32 -22.01 16.75
C MET A 172 -2.44 -21.38 18.14
N MET A 173 -1.42 -21.53 19.00
CA MET A 173 -1.38 -20.91 20.32
C MET A 173 -1.42 -19.37 20.27
N GLU A 174 -1.04 -18.74 19.18
CA GLU A 174 -1.13 -17.28 18.99
C GLU A 174 -2.60 -16.80 19.00
N LEU A 175 -3.54 -17.70 18.65
CA LEU A 175 -4.98 -17.40 18.60
C LEU A 175 -5.61 -17.22 20.00
N ILE A 176 -4.93 -17.64 21.07
CA ILE A 176 -5.38 -17.46 22.46
C ILE A 176 -5.65 -15.99 22.76
N ASN A 177 -4.84 -15.09 22.21
CA ASN A 177 -4.97 -13.65 22.44
C ASN A 177 -6.31 -13.08 21.94
N TRP A 178 -7.03 -13.82 21.10
CA TRP A 178 -8.35 -13.46 20.58
C TRP A 178 -9.49 -14.27 21.20
N GLY A 179 -9.22 -14.99 22.30
CA GLY A 179 -10.23 -15.81 22.96
C GLY A 179 -10.56 -17.11 22.21
N PHE A 180 -9.74 -17.54 21.24
CA PHE A 180 -9.91 -18.81 20.56
C PHE A 180 -9.70 -19.97 21.56
N PRO A 181 -10.58 -21.01 21.58
CA PRO A 181 -10.60 -22.03 22.63
C PRO A 181 -9.49 -23.09 22.46
N VAL A 182 -8.24 -22.65 22.40
CA VAL A 182 -7.05 -23.50 22.27
C VAL A 182 -6.12 -23.32 23.48
N ASN A 183 -5.43 -24.37 23.85
CA ASN A 183 -4.36 -24.38 24.85
C ASN A 183 -3.34 -25.48 24.53
N SER A 184 -2.25 -25.57 25.30
CA SER A 184 -1.17 -26.55 25.07
C SER A 184 -1.62 -28.02 25.09
N THR A 185 -2.71 -28.31 25.77
CA THR A 185 -3.25 -29.69 25.92
C THR A 185 -4.10 -30.09 24.72
N ASN A 186 -4.95 -29.16 24.22
CA ASN A 186 -5.92 -29.49 23.16
C ASN A 186 -5.50 -29.12 21.74
N ALA A 187 -4.42 -28.35 21.56
CA ALA A 187 -3.99 -27.82 20.24
C ALA A 187 -3.84 -28.90 19.18
N ARG A 188 -3.25 -30.05 19.50
CA ARG A 188 -3.12 -31.17 18.53
C ARG A 188 -4.47 -31.77 18.15
N GLY A 189 -5.36 -31.94 19.11
CA GLY A 189 -6.74 -32.43 18.88
C GLY A 189 -7.52 -31.45 18.02
N MET A 190 -7.36 -30.15 18.26
CA MET A 190 -7.98 -29.08 17.48
C MET A 190 -7.49 -29.09 16.01
N VAL A 191 -6.19 -29.21 15.79
CA VAL A 191 -5.61 -29.33 14.43
C VAL A 191 -6.21 -30.55 13.70
N THR A 192 -6.30 -31.72 14.38
CA THR A 192 -6.85 -32.94 13.78
C THR A 192 -8.33 -32.77 13.44
N TYR A 193 -9.10 -32.14 14.32
CA TYR A 193 -10.51 -31.84 14.10
C TYR A 193 -10.70 -30.87 12.91
N LEU A 194 -9.97 -29.76 12.89
CA LEU A 194 -10.10 -28.76 11.83
C LEU A 194 -9.68 -29.31 10.46
N ALA A 195 -8.67 -30.17 10.41
CA ALA A 195 -8.29 -30.87 9.18
C ALA A 195 -9.42 -31.78 8.67
N ALA A 196 -10.01 -32.59 9.56
CA ALA A 196 -11.15 -33.43 9.20
C ALA A 196 -12.38 -32.59 8.77
N PHE A 197 -12.59 -31.44 9.43
CA PHE A 197 -13.66 -30.50 9.09
C PHE A 197 -13.46 -29.91 7.67
N GLU A 198 -12.23 -29.44 7.38
CA GLU A 198 -11.88 -28.90 6.05
C GLU A 198 -12.05 -29.97 4.96
N ASP A 199 -11.51 -31.16 5.17
CA ASP A 199 -11.58 -32.26 4.20
C ASP A 199 -13.04 -32.63 3.89
N ARG A 200 -13.89 -32.69 4.94
CA ARG A 200 -15.31 -33.04 4.79
C ARG A 200 -16.09 -32.00 3.99
N ASN A 201 -15.75 -30.72 4.16
CA ASN A 201 -16.51 -29.59 3.64
C ASN A 201 -15.81 -28.84 2.49
N ALA A 202 -14.71 -29.38 1.95
CA ALA A 202 -13.86 -28.66 0.99
C ALA A 202 -14.62 -28.10 -0.23
N ALA A 203 -15.63 -28.81 -0.72
CA ALA A 203 -16.44 -28.38 -1.85
C ALA A 203 -17.56 -27.38 -1.47
N SER A 204 -17.99 -27.40 -0.20
CA SER A 204 -19.10 -26.57 0.30
C SER A 204 -18.64 -25.26 0.90
N LEU A 205 -17.36 -25.15 1.34
CA LEU A 205 -16.85 -23.92 1.95
C LEU A 205 -16.79 -22.78 0.93
N PRO A 206 -17.43 -21.63 1.20
CA PRO A 206 -17.36 -20.48 0.32
C PRO A 206 -15.92 -19.97 0.24
N ILE A 207 -15.55 -19.47 -0.94
CA ILE A 207 -14.25 -18.84 -1.17
C ILE A 207 -14.44 -17.34 -1.09
N THR A 208 -13.72 -16.71 -0.18
CA THR A 208 -13.67 -15.26 -0.03
C THR A 208 -12.27 -14.79 -0.38
N PHE A 209 -12.16 -13.79 -1.22
CA PHE A 209 -10.87 -13.20 -1.52
C PHE A 209 -10.43 -12.27 -0.40
N THR A 210 -9.15 -12.31 -0.05
CA THR A 210 -8.58 -11.38 0.94
C THR A 210 -7.73 -10.32 0.28
N SER A 211 -7.85 -9.11 0.80
CA SER A 211 -6.94 -8.01 0.49
C SER A 211 -6.08 -7.67 1.70
N SER A 212 -4.79 -7.49 1.47
CA SER A 212 -3.82 -7.02 2.48
C SER A 212 -3.73 -5.49 2.57
N HIS A 213 -4.42 -4.78 1.67
CA HIS A 213 -4.38 -3.32 1.57
C HIS A 213 -5.77 -2.75 1.26
N LEU A 214 -5.95 -1.47 1.56
CA LEU A 214 -7.12 -0.67 1.16
C LEU A 214 -6.99 -0.25 -0.32
N GLY A 215 -8.02 0.41 -0.85
CA GLY A 215 -8.00 0.93 -2.22
C GLY A 215 -8.45 -0.09 -3.27
N TRP A 216 -8.08 0.16 -4.51
CA TRP A 216 -8.46 -0.67 -5.64
C TRP A 216 -7.96 -2.10 -5.51
N GLN A 217 -8.83 -3.04 -5.85
CA GLN A 217 -8.54 -4.47 -5.86
C GLN A 217 -8.55 -4.95 -7.30
N GLY A 218 -7.42 -5.45 -7.77
CA GLY A 218 -7.24 -5.92 -9.13
C GLY A 218 -6.04 -5.30 -9.82
N ASP A 219 -5.78 -5.74 -11.04
CA ASP A 219 -4.82 -5.14 -11.95
C ASP A 219 -5.48 -4.00 -12.74
N ALA A 220 -4.66 -3.15 -13.38
CA ALA A 220 -5.14 -1.99 -14.15
C ALA A 220 -6.19 -2.36 -15.22
N ASP A 221 -6.14 -3.58 -15.76
CA ASP A 221 -7.07 -4.07 -16.77
C ASP A 221 -8.30 -4.80 -16.18
N THR A 222 -8.25 -5.18 -14.90
CA THR A 222 -9.25 -6.02 -14.23
C THR A 222 -9.59 -5.54 -12.82
N ILE A 223 -9.84 -4.23 -12.67
CA ILE A 223 -10.27 -3.68 -11.38
C ILE A 223 -11.66 -4.22 -11.04
N ALA A 224 -11.74 -4.99 -9.94
CA ALA A 224 -12.97 -5.63 -9.47
C ALA A 224 -13.77 -4.76 -8.51
N GLY A 225 -13.11 -3.87 -7.75
CA GLY A 225 -13.76 -2.99 -6.80
C GLY A 225 -12.77 -2.30 -5.88
N PHE A 226 -13.28 -1.69 -4.82
CA PHE A 226 -12.51 -0.85 -3.90
C PHE A 226 -12.71 -1.29 -2.45
N MET A 227 -11.61 -1.55 -1.73
CA MET A 227 -11.62 -1.92 -0.33
C MET A 227 -11.53 -0.70 0.57
N LEU A 228 -12.51 -0.53 1.44
CA LEU A 228 -12.52 0.42 2.54
C LEU A 228 -12.53 -0.32 3.88
N PRO A 229 -12.13 0.29 5.00
CA PRO A 229 -12.29 -0.34 6.32
C PRO A 229 -13.75 -0.67 6.66
N SER A 230 -14.69 0.10 6.11
CA SER A 230 -16.14 -0.11 6.28
C SER A 230 -16.75 -1.18 5.38
N GLY A 231 -15.98 -1.76 4.46
CA GLY A 231 -16.41 -2.81 3.55
C GLY A 231 -15.94 -2.63 2.11
N TYR A 232 -16.22 -3.62 1.30
CA TYR A 232 -15.86 -3.66 -0.11
C TYR A 232 -16.96 -3.03 -0.99
N ILE A 233 -16.55 -2.28 -2.00
CA ILE A 233 -17.46 -1.68 -2.99
C ILE A 233 -17.14 -2.29 -4.36
N HIS A 234 -18.06 -3.06 -4.91
CA HIS A 234 -17.92 -3.71 -6.21
C HIS A 234 -18.01 -2.70 -7.36
N CYS A 235 -17.25 -2.96 -8.43
CA CYS A 235 -17.38 -2.25 -9.70
C CYS A 235 -18.59 -2.74 -10.52
N THR A 236 -18.82 -4.08 -10.54
CA THR A 236 -19.96 -4.71 -11.19
C THR A 236 -20.55 -5.77 -10.28
N GLU A 237 -21.88 -5.91 -10.26
CA GLU A 237 -22.56 -6.95 -9.49
C GLU A 237 -22.27 -8.37 -10.02
N ALA A 238 -21.76 -8.47 -11.26
CA ALA A 238 -21.52 -9.75 -11.94
C ALA A 238 -20.29 -10.52 -11.43
N ASP A 239 -19.33 -9.87 -10.77
CA ASP A 239 -18.08 -10.51 -10.35
C ASP A 239 -18.17 -11.30 -9.04
N GLY A 240 -19.29 -11.34 -8.36
CA GLY A 240 -19.66 -12.28 -7.28
C GLY A 240 -18.61 -12.62 -6.19
N ALA A 241 -17.43 -12.06 -6.28
CA ALA A 241 -16.32 -12.34 -5.39
C ALA A 241 -16.29 -11.33 -4.25
N ASP A 242 -16.65 -11.79 -3.06
CA ASP A 242 -16.52 -10.97 -1.86
C ASP A 242 -15.05 -10.87 -1.44
N PHE A 243 -14.62 -9.65 -1.18
CA PHE A 243 -13.30 -9.36 -0.62
C PHE A 243 -13.42 -8.99 0.85
N VAL A 244 -12.56 -9.56 1.68
CA VAL A 244 -12.44 -9.22 3.10
C VAL A 244 -11.04 -8.66 3.36
N LEU A 245 -10.98 -7.58 4.12
CA LEU A 245 -9.71 -6.98 4.53
C LEU A 245 -9.01 -7.89 5.55
N SER A 246 -7.82 -8.35 5.20
CA SER A 246 -6.93 -9.11 6.07
C SER A 246 -5.73 -8.24 6.45
N ALA A 247 -5.99 -7.23 7.31
CA ALA A 247 -4.94 -6.34 7.78
C ALA A 247 -4.05 -7.02 8.82
N PRO A 248 -2.70 -6.84 8.76
CA PRO A 248 -1.84 -7.18 9.88
C PRO A 248 -2.29 -6.46 11.15
N PRO A 249 -2.20 -7.08 12.35
CA PRO A 249 -2.61 -6.45 13.61
C PRO A 249 -1.97 -5.08 13.86
N ALA A 250 -0.72 -4.90 13.41
CA ALA A 250 0.00 -3.63 13.52
C ALA A 250 -0.63 -2.47 12.74
N LEU A 251 -1.53 -2.73 11.79
CA LEU A 251 -2.21 -1.75 10.97
C LEU A 251 -3.71 -1.58 11.32
N SER A 252 -4.20 -2.28 12.35
CA SER A 252 -5.59 -2.17 12.79
C SER A 252 -5.96 -0.75 13.20
N ALA A 253 -5.09 -0.06 13.93
CA ALA A 253 -5.28 1.33 14.34
C ALA A 253 -5.37 2.30 13.15
N VAL A 254 -4.69 1.98 12.04
CA VAL A 254 -4.84 2.73 10.79
C VAL A 254 -6.25 2.53 10.24
N SER A 255 -6.72 1.27 10.12
CA SER A 255 -8.09 0.97 9.66
C SER A 255 -9.17 1.68 10.48
N GLU A 256 -9.05 1.65 11.82
CA GLU A 256 -10.00 2.29 12.74
C GLU A 256 -10.09 3.81 12.52
N GLY A 257 -8.94 4.46 12.22
CA GLY A 257 -8.90 5.89 11.93
C GLY A 257 -9.64 6.28 10.65
N TRP A 258 -9.89 5.33 9.75
CA TRP A 258 -10.54 5.54 8.47
C TRP A 258 -12.02 5.12 8.45
N MET A 259 -12.60 4.87 9.61
CA MET A 259 -14.03 4.56 9.75
C MET A 259 -14.88 5.84 9.70
N PRO A 260 -16.04 5.81 9.02
CA PRO A 260 -16.96 6.95 8.97
C PRO A 260 -17.67 7.15 10.32
N LYS A 261 -17.98 8.41 10.63
CA LYS A 261 -18.77 8.77 11.81
C LYS A 261 -19.70 9.94 11.52
N GLY A 262 -20.87 9.96 12.19
CA GLY A 262 -21.83 11.04 12.14
C GLY A 262 -22.63 11.10 10.83
N SER A 263 -22.96 12.30 10.36
CA SER A 263 -23.90 12.52 9.27
C SER A 263 -23.25 13.26 8.09
N TRP A 264 -23.59 12.83 6.90
CA TRP A 264 -23.19 13.49 5.64
C TRP A 264 -23.63 14.95 5.58
N SER A 265 -24.86 15.25 5.98
CA SER A 265 -25.41 16.60 5.87
C SER A 265 -24.67 17.60 6.76
N GLN A 266 -24.26 17.20 7.97
CA GLN A 266 -23.47 18.02 8.88
C GLN A 266 -22.06 18.23 8.35
N TRP A 267 -21.42 17.16 7.84
CA TRP A 267 -20.12 17.27 7.21
C TRP A 267 -20.17 18.18 5.97
N LEU A 268 -21.18 17.98 5.10
CA LEU A 268 -21.33 18.76 3.87
C LEU A 268 -21.54 20.26 4.16
N GLY A 269 -22.33 20.61 5.18
CA GLY A 269 -22.58 22.00 5.56
C GLY A 269 -21.29 22.76 5.85
N ILE A 270 -20.48 22.23 6.76
CA ILE A 270 -19.25 22.90 7.17
C ILE A 270 -18.13 22.79 6.09
N ALA A 271 -18.08 21.68 5.36
CA ALA A 271 -17.14 21.53 4.25
C ALA A 271 -17.44 22.52 3.11
N ALA A 272 -18.72 22.78 2.84
CA ALA A 272 -19.16 23.73 1.82
C ALA A 272 -18.68 25.16 2.13
N GLU A 273 -18.76 25.58 3.39
CA GLU A 273 -18.24 26.90 3.82
C GLU A 273 -16.70 26.96 3.67
N ALA A 274 -16.00 25.91 4.07
CA ALA A 274 -14.56 25.84 3.92
C ALA A 274 -14.10 25.84 2.45
N MET A 275 -14.85 25.17 1.57
CA MET A 275 -14.55 25.08 0.14
C MET A 275 -14.68 26.44 -0.61
N GLU A 276 -15.24 27.47 0.01
CA GLU A 276 -15.20 28.82 -0.55
C GLU A 276 -13.76 29.38 -0.64
N PHE A 277 -12.85 28.86 0.19
CA PHE A 277 -11.44 29.22 0.18
C PHE A 277 -10.64 28.28 -0.75
N PRO A 278 -9.93 28.82 -1.75
CA PRO A 278 -9.25 27.99 -2.77
C PRO A 278 -8.27 26.95 -2.20
N THR A 279 -7.47 27.29 -1.19
CA THR A 279 -6.52 26.35 -0.59
C THR A 279 -7.22 25.23 0.19
N MET A 280 -8.35 25.52 0.83
CA MET A 280 -9.18 24.48 1.49
C MET A 280 -9.78 23.53 0.46
N ALA A 281 -10.30 24.06 -0.67
CA ALA A 281 -10.78 23.27 -1.77
C ALA A 281 -9.67 22.40 -2.38
N LEU A 282 -8.47 22.94 -2.56
CA LEU A 282 -7.31 22.18 -3.02
C LEU A 282 -7.01 20.98 -2.10
N ALA A 283 -7.08 21.16 -0.78
CA ALA A 283 -6.86 20.07 0.18
C ALA A 283 -7.89 18.94 0.01
N VAL A 284 -9.17 19.26 -0.25
CA VAL A 284 -10.23 18.28 -0.56
C VAL A 284 -9.93 17.57 -1.89
N TYR A 285 -9.56 18.31 -2.94
CA TYR A 285 -9.27 17.70 -4.24
C TYR A 285 -8.05 16.78 -4.14
N ALA A 286 -6.97 17.21 -3.47
CA ALA A 286 -5.80 16.38 -3.24
C ALA A 286 -6.13 15.10 -2.46
N SER A 287 -7.01 15.21 -1.46
CA SER A 287 -7.48 14.07 -0.67
C SER A 287 -8.31 13.08 -1.48
N CYS A 288 -9.10 13.55 -2.42
CA CYS A 288 -9.98 12.73 -3.26
C CYS A 288 -9.31 12.25 -4.56
N ALA A 289 -8.11 12.72 -4.90
CA ALA A 289 -7.41 12.38 -6.14
C ALA A 289 -6.85 10.94 -6.22
N PRO A 290 -6.37 10.29 -5.14
CA PRO A 290 -5.71 8.99 -5.22
C PRO A 290 -6.46 7.92 -6.00
N PRO A 291 -7.78 7.71 -5.83
CA PRO A 291 -8.50 6.69 -6.60
C PRO A 291 -8.46 6.89 -8.12
N LEU A 292 -8.31 8.14 -8.56
CA LEU A 292 -8.23 8.45 -9.99
C LEU A 292 -6.87 8.08 -10.60
N LEU A 293 -5.80 8.04 -9.83
CA LEU A 293 -4.46 7.75 -10.33
C LEU A 293 -4.37 6.38 -11.01
N GLU A 294 -5.03 5.36 -10.46
CA GLU A 294 -5.11 4.03 -11.06
C GLU A 294 -5.90 4.05 -12.37
N ILE A 295 -7.08 4.66 -12.36
CA ILE A 295 -7.97 4.78 -13.52
C ILE A 295 -7.29 5.51 -14.68
N LEU A 296 -6.48 6.54 -14.36
CA LEU A 296 -5.80 7.41 -15.34
C LEU A 296 -4.40 6.92 -15.73
N GLY A 297 -3.85 5.91 -15.04
CA GLY A 297 -2.47 5.46 -15.23
C GLY A 297 -1.43 6.49 -14.79
N CYS A 298 -1.74 7.33 -13.81
CA CYS A 298 -0.87 8.39 -13.32
C CYS A 298 -0.03 7.93 -12.12
N ASN A 299 1.15 8.54 -11.95
CA ASN A 299 2.03 8.28 -10.82
C ASN A 299 1.57 9.04 -9.57
N SER A 300 2.06 8.59 -8.41
CA SER A 300 1.91 9.31 -7.15
C SER A 300 2.60 10.67 -7.19
N PHE A 301 2.04 11.64 -6.46
CA PHE A 301 2.62 12.97 -6.32
C PHE A 301 2.31 13.56 -4.92
N ILE A 302 2.86 14.73 -4.66
CA ILE A 302 2.77 15.36 -3.34
C ILE A 302 2.14 16.74 -3.50
N VAL A 303 1.23 17.09 -2.58
CA VAL A 303 0.67 18.43 -2.43
C VAL A 303 1.11 18.97 -1.08
N ASP A 304 1.83 20.08 -1.08
CA ASP A 304 2.40 20.73 0.10
C ASP A 304 1.73 22.08 0.35
N ILE A 305 1.19 22.25 1.55
CA ILE A 305 0.56 23.50 2.00
C ILE A 305 1.42 24.11 3.09
N HIS A 306 2.17 25.17 2.76
CA HIS A 306 3.10 25.78 3.70
C HIS A 306 2.76 27.23 4.03
N GLY A 307 3.34 27.76 5.10
CA GLY A 307 3.16 29.13 5.52
C GLY A 307 3.42 29.33 7.01
N GLU A 308 3.21 30.55 7.50
CA GLU A 308 3.45 30.93 8.90
C GLU A 308 2.69 30.03 9.90
N THR A 309 3.18 29.96 11.13
CA THR A 309 2.48 29.31 12.25
C THR A 309 1.09 29.92 12.44
N SER A 310 0.10 29.08 12.79
CA SER A 310 -1.29 29.48 13.01
C SER A 310 -2.00 30.09 11.78
N SER A 311 -1.55 29.75 10.56
CA SER A 311 -2.17 30.20 9.31
C SER A 311 -3.37 29.37 8.85
N GLY A 312 -3.73 28.26 9.55
CA GLY A 312 -4.84 27.36 9.21
C GLY A 312 -4.43 26.12 8.40
N LYS A 313 -3.14 25.82 8.27
CA LYS A 313 -2.61 24.63 7.53
C LYS A 313 -3.15 23.31 8.09
N THR A 314 -3.00 23.09 9.39
CA THR A 314 -3.54 21.90 10.08
C THR A 314 -5.05 21.78 9.89
N THR A 315 -5.78 22.90 9.83
CA THR A 315 -7.22 22.91 9.56
C THR A 315 -7.53 22.42 8.13
N ALA A 316 -6.72 22.81 7.14
CA ALA A 316 -6.85 22.30 5.78
C ALA A 316 -6.57 20.78 5.71
N LEU A 317 -5.55 20.31 6.43
CA LEU A 317 -5.26 18.87 6.50
C LEU A 317 -6.34 18.10 7.25
N ARG A 318 -6.95 18.66 8.30
CA ARG A 318 -8.12 18.07 8.98
C ARG A 318 -9.31 17.94 8.04
N LEU A 319 -9.58 18.96 7.21
CA LEU A 319 -10.63 18.88 6.20
C LEU A 319 -10.33 17.77 5.19
N ALA A 320 -9.09 17.70 4.68
CA ALA A 320 -8.64 16.64 3.79
C ALA A 320 -8.83 15.24 4.39
N ALA A 321 -8.40 15.03 5.64
CA ALA A 321 -8.53 13.75 6.36
C ALA A 321 -9.99 13.38 6.59
N SER A 322 -10.85 14.36 6.89
CA SER A 322 -12.28 14.15 7.15
C SER A 322 -13.06 13.63 5.95
N CYS A 323 -12.53 13.75 4.73
CA CYS A 323 -13.14 13.14 3.55
C CYS A 323 -13.26 11.62 3.68
N TRP A 324 -12.30 10.99 4.37
CA TRP A 324 -12.14 9.54 4.47
C TRP A 324 -12.30 8.98 5.89
N GLY A 325 -11.91 9.72 6.92
CA GLY A 325 -11.87 9.23 8.28
C GLY A 325 -11.72 10.33 9.33
N ARG A 326 -11.30 9.94 10.51
CA ARG A 326 -11.19 10.78 11.70
C ARG A 326 -10.01 11.77 11.59
N PRO A 327 -10.23 13.08 11.61
CA PRO A 327 -9.19 14.10 11.50
C PRO A 327 -8.62 14.50 12.87
N SER A 328 -8.18 13.53 13.68
CA SER A 328 -7.72 13.73 15.05
C SER A 328 -6.20 13.83 15.13
N ASP A 329 -5.68 14.52 16.14
CA ASP A 329 -4.25 14.53 16.47
C ASP A 329 -3.80 13.28 17.25
N THR A 330 -4.76 12.43 17.64
CA THR A 330 -4.51 11.20 18.40
C THR A 330 -5.07 9.99 17.69
N SER A 331 -4.32 8.88 17.72
CA SER A 331 -4.74 7.58 17.18
C SER A 331 -6.01 7.05 17.88
N PRO A 332 -6.92 6.38 17.16
CA PRO A 332 -6.91 6.14 15.72
C PRO A 332 -7.28 7.40 14.92
N THR A 333 -6.59 7.63 13.81
CA THR A 333 -6.73 8.85 13.00
C THR A 333 -6.41 8.61 11.53
N ALA A 334 -6.94 9.48 10.65
CA ALA A 334 -6.55 9.59 9.24
C ALA A 334 -5.58 10.77 8.98
N LEU A 335 -5.20 11.50 10.02
CA LEU A 335 -4.23 12.59 10.00
C LEU A 335 -3.01 12.20 10.84
N TYR A 336 -1.85 12.09 10.21
CA TYR A 336 -0.59 11.72 10.86
C TYR A 336 0.36 12.92 10.93
N THR A 337 1.53 12.72 11.52
CA THR A 337 2.58 13.74 11.57
C THR A 337 3.85 13.24 10.91
N TRP A 338 4.73 14.16 10.50
CA TRP A 338 6.07 13.83 10.01
C TRP A 338 6.97 13.22 11.11
N ASP A 339 6.54 13.21 12.37
CA ASP A 339 7.22 12.49 13.46
C ASP A 339 7.01 10.98 13.32
N ALA A 340 7.47 10.44 12.22
CA ALA A 340 7.33 9.04 11.85
C ALA A 340 8.61 8.54 11.17
N THR A 341 8.91 7.26 11.34
CA THR A 341 10.05 6.65 10.63
C THR A 341 9.70 6.41 9.16
N LYS A 342 10.70 6.44 8.29
CA LYS A 342 10.55 6.13 6.87
C LYS A 342 9.87 4.78 6.62
N VAL A 343 10.20 3.76 7.41
CA VAL A 343 9.60 2.41 7.30
C VAL A 343 8.12 2.44 7.65
N TRP A 344 7.72 3.25 8.63
CA TRP A 344 6.30 3.42 8.95
C TRP A 344 5.56 4.08 7.80
N ILE A 345 6.11 5.16 7.23
CA ILE A 345 5.53 5.88 6.08
C ILE A 345 5.35 4.92 4.89
N GLU A 346 6.39 4.14 4.55
CA GLU A 346 6.34 3.13 3.48
C GLU A 346 5.22 2.11 3.71
N ARG A 347 5.14 1.53 4.92
CA ARG A 347 4.13 0.52 5.26
C ARG A 347 2.71 1.08 5.30
N ALA A 348 2.54 2.26 5.89
CA ALA A 348 1.25 2.94 5.92
C ALA A 348 0.77 3.28 4.51
N THR A 349 1.65 3.80 3.64
CA THR A 349 1.33 4.11 2.25
C THR A 349 0.96 2.85 1.47
N GLY A 350 1.73 1.77 1.61
CA GLY A 350 1.42 0.49 0.95
C GLY A 350 0.09 -0.10 1.42
N TYR A 351 -0.26 0.07 2.69
CA TYR A 351 -1.55 -0.36 3.22
C TYR A 351 -2.71 0.52 2.75
N LEU A 352 -2.55 1.84 2.74
CA LEU A 352 -3.54 2.79 2.22
C LEU A 352 -3.71 2.67 0.69
N HIS A 353 -2.67 2.33 -0.01
CA HIS A 353 -2.59 2.06 -1.45
C HIS A 353 -3.16 3.18 -2.34
N SER A 354 -4.47 3.21 -2.55
CA SER A 354 -5.18 4.20 -3.39
C SER A 354 -5.95 5.24 -2.57
N LEU A 355 -5.55 5.44 -1.32
CA LEU A 355 -6.05 6.46 -0.40
C LEU A 355 -4.95 7.48 -0.10
N PRO A 356 -5.26 8.73 0.29
CA PRO A 356 -4.24 9.74 0.56
C PRO A 356 -3.44 9.41 1.81
N LEU A 357 -2.16 9.78 1.84
CA LEU A 357 -1.37 9.87 3.07
C LEU A 357 -1.28 11.34 3.48
N ILE A 358 -1.65 11.67 4.73
CA ILE A 358 -1.71 13.05 5.21
C ILE A 358 -0.77 13.22 6.39
N LEU A 359 0.28 14.05 6.22
CA LEU A 359 1.35 14.27 7.19
C LEU A 359 1.46 15.75 7.57
N ASP A 360 1.23 16.07 8.82
CA ASP A 360 1.35 17.42 9.36
C ASP A 360 2.74 17.69 9.93
N GLU A 361 3.21 18.94 9.85
CA GLU A 361 4.36 19.53 10.58
C GLU A 361 5.74 18.97 10.17
N THR A 362 6.25 19.38 9.02
CA THR A 362 7.55 18.94 8.45
C THR A 362 8.76 19.20 9.34
N LYS A 363 8.72 20.20 10.24
CA LYS A 363 9.83 20.49 11.18
C LYS A 363 10.19 19.33 12.12
N ARG A 364 9.34 18.34 12.24
CA ARG A 364 9.56 17.16 13.08
C ARG A 364 10.50 16.13 12.45
N ASN A 365 10.96 16.38 11.20
CA ASN A 365 11.86 15.45 10.54
C ASN A 365 13.02 16.15 9.83
N SER A 366 14.09 15.41 9.50
CA SER A 366 15.25 15.96 8.80
C SER A 366 14.97 16.18 7.31
N ALA A 367 15.65 17.16 6.72
CA ALA A 367 15.55 17.47 5.28
C ALA A 367 15.94 16.26 4.39
N ASP A 368 16.94 15.49 4.81
CA ASP A 368 17.39 14.29 4.08
C ASP A 368 16.29 13.22 4.07
N MET A 369 15.68 12.94 5.21
CA MET A 369 14.60 11.97 5.33
C MET A 369 13.38 12.41 4.50
N ILE A 370 13.01 13.68 4.56
CA ILE A 370 11.93 14.25 3.75
C ILE A 370 12.22 14.06 2.26
N SER A 371 13.45 14.35 1.82
CA SER A 371 13.86 14.18 0.42
C SER A 371 13.77 12.74 -0.05
N GLU A 372 14.20 11.79 0.78
CA GLU A 372 14.08 10.36 0.47
C GLU A 372 12.61 9.92 0.39
N VAL A 373 11.76 10.38 1.31
CA VAL A 373 10.32 10.08 1.29
C VAL A 373 9.65 10.63 0.03
N ILE A 374 9.95 11.88 -0.35
CA ILE A 374 9.42 12.48 -1.59
C ILE A 374 9.74 11.59 -2.80
N TYR A 375 10.99 11.15 -2.90
CA TYR A 375 11.44 10.35 -4.03
C TYR A 375 10.76 8.98 -4.06
N GLU A 376 10.74 8.26 -2.95
CA GLU A 376 10.14 6.91 -2.86
C GLU A 376 8.62 6.96 -3.01
N PHE A 377 7.95 7.91 -2.34
CA PHE A 377 6.51 8.07 -2.45
C PHE A 377 6.06 8.30 -3.89
N ALA A 378 6.71 9.23 -4.59
CA ALA A 378 6.36 9.55 -5.96
C ALA A 378 6.70 8.43 -6.96
N ASN A 379 7.63 7.54 -6.64
CA ASN A 379 7.92 6.36 -7.45
C ASN A 379 6.84 5.26 -7.30
N GLY A 380 6.01 5.31 -6.26
CA GLY A 380 4.88 4.39 -6.06
C GLY A 380 5.27 2.98 -5.66
N GLN A 381 6.50 2.77 -5.19
CA GLN A 381 7.01 1.45 -4.77
C GLN A 381 7.89 1.57 -3.53
N GLY A 382 7.73 0.63 -2.61
CA GLY A 382 8.60 0.46 -1.46
C GLY A 382 9.97 -0.11 -1.83
N ARG A 383 10.87 -0.20 -0.86
CA ARG A 383 12.17 -0.84 -1.04
C ARG A 383 12.02 -2.36 -1.13
N GLY A 384 12.61 -2.97 -2.15
CA GLY A 384 12.78 -4.42 -2.21
C GLY A 384 13.60 -4.93 -1.01
N ARG A 385 13.11 -5.96 -0.33
CA ARG A 385 13.77 -6.61 0.79
C ARG A 385 13.91 -8.10 0.51
N GLY A 386 15.10 -8.65 0.80
CA GLY A 386 15.32 -10.10 0.83
C GLY A 386 15.02 -10.64 2.23
N ASN A 387 14.46 -11.83 2.31
CA ASN A 387 14.33 -12.60 3.53
C ASN A 387 14.95 -14.01 3.35
N ILE A 388 14.97 -14.81 4.42
CA ILE A 388 15.55 -16.17 4.39
C ILE A 388 14.84 -17.10 3.39
N SER A 389 13.59 -16.79 3.03
CA SER A 389 12.75 -17.57 2.09
C SER A 389 12.74 -16.99 0.66
N GLY A 390 13.43 -15.88 0.38
CA GLY A 390 13.50 -15.27 -0.95
C GLY A 390 13.42 -13.75 -0.94
N ILE A 391 12.66 -13.20 -1.88
CA ILE A 391 12.40 -11.75 -2.00
C ILE A 391 11.03 -11.48 -1.39
N ASP A 392 10.97 -10.52 -0.44
CA ASP A 392 9.70 -10.05 0.10
C ASP A 392 8.90 -9.31 -0.97
N HIS A 393 7.58 -9.44 -0.87
CA HIS A 393 6.68 -8.68 -1.73
C HIS A 393 6.91 -7.18 -1.52
N THR A 394 7.29 -6.49 -2.58
CA THR A 394 7.49 -5.03 -2.55
C THR A 394 6.12 -4.35 -2.56
N SER A 395 5.83 -3.56 -1.53
CA SER A 395 4.61 -2.76 -1.48
C SER A 395 4.57 -1.77 -2.65
N SER A 396 3.42 -1.62 -3.28
CA SER A 396 3.17 -0.61 -4.31
C SER A 396 1.98 0.26 -3.93
N TRP A 397 1.92 1.45 -4.50
CA TRP A 397 0.80 2.37 -4.28
C TRP A 397 0.66 3.37 -5.42
N ARG A 398 -0.54 3.91 -5.57
CA ARG A 398 -0.83 5.11 -6.35
C ARG A 398 -1.62 6.06 -5.48
N SER A 399 -0.94 7.04 -4.91
CA SER A 399 -1.49 7.89 -3.86
C SER A 399 -1.04 9.33 -3.99
N VAL A 400 -1.68 10.22 -3.23
CA VAL A 400 -1.27 11.61 -3.03
C VAL A 400 -0.86 11.78 -1.57
N LEU A 401 0.38 12.25 -1.35
CA LEU A 401 0.82 12.70 -0.05
C LEU A 401 0.41 14.16 0.11
N ILE A 402 -0.31 14.48 1.17
CA ILE A 402 -0.65 15.84 1.54
C ILE A 402 0.19 16.23 2.74
N SER A 403 0.97 17.30 2.62
CA SER A 403 1.91 17.74 3.64
C SER A 403 1.64 19.16 4.10
N SER A 404 2.02 19.49 5.32
CA SER A 404 2.11 20.86 5.78
C SER A 404 3.44 21.17 6.45
N GLY A 405 3.84 22.46 6.39
CA GLY A 405 5.07 22.95 7.01
C GLY A 405 5.09 24.48 7.13
N GLU A 406 6.12 25.02 7.77
CA GLU A 406 6.29 26.47 7.82
C GLU A 406 6.94 27.02 6.55
N GLY A 407 7.73 26.21 5.85
CA GLY A 407 8.31 26.51 4.55
C GLY A 407 7.97 25.42 3.53
N PRO A 408 8.26 25.66 2.25
CA PRO A 408 8.05 24.66 1.21
C PRO A 408 8.74 23.34 1.54
N LEU A 409 8.05 22.22 1.31
CA LEU A 409 8.59 20.87 1.54
C LEU A 409 9.91 20.63 0.80
N THR A 410 10.13 21.35 -0.29
CA THR A 410 11.33 21.30 -1.12
C THR A 410 12.41 22.31 -0.77
N ALA A 411 12.25 23.13 0.29
CA ALA A 411 13.16 24.24 0.64
C ALA A 411 14.61 23.78 0.88
N GLY A 412 14.82 22.57 1.41
CA GLY A 412 16.15 21.99 1.61
C GLY A 412 16.67 21.17 0.43
N ASN A 413 15.90 21.01 -0.63
CA ASN A 413 16.22 20.12 -1.74
C ASN A 413 16.27 20.88 -3.07
N LYS A 414 17.49 21.05 -3.58
CA LYS A 414 17.78 21.76 -4.82
C LYS A 414 17.74 20.85 -6.06
N ASN A 415 17.42 19.55 -5.90
CA ASN A 415 17.30 18.61 -7.00
C ASN A 415 16.00 18.84 -7.79
N ALA A 416 16.11 19.19 -9.08
CA ALA A 416 14.98 19.44 -9.96
C ALA A 416 14.01 18.24 -10.05
N GLY A 417 14.54 17.02 -9.98
CA GLY A 417 13.74 15.79 -10.01
C GLY A 417 12.82 15.64 -8.78
N THR A 418 13.24 16.06 -7.60
CA THR A 418 12.44 16.06 -6.38
C THR A 418 11.39 17.16 -6.42
N ARG A 419 11.77 18.36 -6.85
CA ARG A 419 10.85 19.50 -7.00
C ARG A 419 9.72 19.21 -7.97
N ALA A 420 9.99 18.53 -9.07
CA ALA A 420 8.99 18.13 -10.05
C ALA A 420 7.90 17.16 -9.53
N ARG A 421 8.07 16.60 -8.34
CA ARG A 421 7.13 15.67 -7.69
C ARG A 421 6.21 16.33 -6.68
N VAL A 422 6.45 17.58 -6.36
CA VAL A 422 5.74 18.34 -5.30
C VAL A 422 5.04 19.53 -5.93
N LEU A 423 3.73 19.62 -5.69
CA LEU A 423 2.95 20.82 -5.93
C LEU A 423 2.89 21.60 -4.60
N SER A 424 3.56 22.73 -4.49
CA SER A 424 3.71 23.48 -3.26
C SER A 424 2.94 24.80 -3.34
N LEU A 425 2.08 25.06 -2.35
CA LEU A 425 1.29 26.28 -2.26
C LEU A 425 1.49 26.94 -0.89
N GLY A 426 1.99 28.16 -0.92
CA GLY A 426 2.18 28.96 0.28
C GLY A 426 0.97 29.82 0.63
N GLY A 427 0.89 30.26 1.89
CA GLY A 427 -0.07 31.25 2.32
C GLY A 427 -0.95 30.86 3.51
N ARG A 428 -2.13 31.50 3.60
CA ARG A 428 -3.12 31.28 4.66
C ARG A 428 -4.35 30.60 4.09
N PRO A 429 -4.57 29.29 4.33
CA PRO A 429 -5.68 28.52 3.76
C PRO A 429 -7.07 29.14 3.94
N LEU A 430 -7.32 29.77 5.07
CA LEU A 430 -8.59 30.43 5.41
C LEU A 430 -8.54 31.98 5.31
N GLY A 431 -7.49 32.54 4.69
CA GLY A 431 -7.29 33.98 4.63
C GLY A 431 -7.06 34.62 6.01
N SER A 432 -7.26 35.96 6.10
CA SER A 432 -7.03 36.72 7.33
C SER A 432 -8.21 36.64 8.34
N SER A 433 -9.40 36.28 7.88
CA SER A 433 -10.65 36.28 8.70
C SER A 433 -11.11 34.90 9.13
N GLY A 434 -10.33 33.84 8.86
CA GLY A 434 -10.78 32.45 8.99
C GLY A 434 -10.75 31.82 10.39
N GLY A 435 -10.43 32.56 11.47
CA GLY A 435 -10.27 31.98 12.80
C GLY A 435 -11.53 31.30 13.34
N ALA A 436 -12.69 31.96 13.25
CA ALA A 436 -13.96 31.41 13.72
C ALA A 436 -14.39 30.16 12.92
N ILE A 437 -14.19 30.18 11.59
CA ILE A 437 -14.48 29.02 10.72
C ILE A 437 -13.53 27.86 11.08
N ALA A 438 -12.27 28.12 11.39
CA ALA A 438 -11.30 27.06 11.74
C ALA A 438 -11.69 26.28 13.00
N GLU A 439 -12.18 26.98 14.03
CA GLU A 439 -12.63 26.36 15.29
C GLU A 439 -13.90 25.52 15.05
N GLU A 440 -14.90 26.08 14.35
CA GLU A 440 -16.13 25.38 14.06
C GLU A 440 -15.90 24.18 13.15
N LEU A 441 -15.08 24.34 12.12
CA LEU A 441 -14.68 23.27 11.23
C LEU A 441 -14.06 22.11 12.03
N THR A 442 -13.05 22.41 12.88
CA THR A 442 -12.37 21.40 13.69
C THR A 442 -13.36 20.66 14.60
N ARG A 443 -14.23 21.36 15.28
CA ARG A 443 -15.25 20.80 16.18
C ARG A 443 -16.22 19.88 15.43
N THR A 444 -16.74 20.33 14.29
CA THR A 444 -17.74 19.61 13.51
C THR A 444 -17.14 18.37 12.86
N LEU A 445 -15.93 18.47 12.28
CA LEU A 445 -15.26 17.35 11.61
C LEU A 445 -14.89 16.21 12.57
N MET A 446 -14.68 16.47 13.86
CA MET A 446 -14.46 15.43 14.86
C MET A 446 -15.70 14.56 15.09
N GLY A 447 -16.88 15.11 14.91
CA GLY A 447 -18.15 14.38 15.04
C GLY A 447 -18.69 13.80 13.72
N HIS A 448 -18.27 14.38 12.58
CA HIS A 448 -18.82 14.06 11.26
C HIS A 448 -17.69 13.98 10.23
N HIS A 449 -17.32 12.75 9.82
CA HIS A 449 -16.22 12.49 8.88
C HIS A 449 -16.38 11.15 8.16
N GLY A 450 -15.56 10.91 7.13
CA GLY A 450 -15.51 9.65 6.39
C GLY A 450 -16.64 9.46 5.38
N HIS A 451 -17.25 10.54 4.90
CA HIS A 451 -18.43 10.44 4.05
C HIS A 451 -18.17 10.71 2.57
N LEU A 452 -17.30 11.64 2.22
CA LEU A 452 -17.05 12.04 0.83
C LEU A 452 -16.35 10.94 0.05
N GLY A 453 -15.28 10.38 0.61
CA GLY A 453 -14.48 9.34 -0.03
C GLY A 453 -15.32 8.13 -0.47
N PRO A 454 -16.05 7.46 0.42
CA PRO A 454 -16.94 6.34 0.03
C PRO A 454 -17.99 6.71 -1.03
N ARG A 455 -18.51 7.95 -1.01
CA ARG A 455 -19.44 8.45 -2.05
C ARG A 455 -18.75 8.59 -3.39
N LEU A 456 -17.53 9.14 -3.39
CA LEU A 456 -16.71 9.24 -4.60
C LEU A 456 -16.41 7.85 -5.17
N ILE A 457 -16.05 6.90 -4.33
CA ILE A 457 -15.78 5.53 -4.79
C ILE A 457 -17.03 4.90 -5.40
N LYS A 458 -18.18 4.98 -4.74
CA LYS A 458 -19.45 4.50 -5.31
C LYS A 458 -19.77 5.15 -6.67
N TYR A 459 -19.46 6.43 -6.80
CA TYR A 459 -19.66 7.13 -8.06
C TYR A 459 -18.68 6.64 -9.13
N LEU A 460 -17.39 6.47 -8.80
CA LEU A 460 -16.37 5.97 -9.73
C LEU A 460 -16.64 4.52 -10.15
N THR A 461 -17.07 3.64 -9.24
CA THR A 461 -17.42 2.25 -9.58
C THR A 461 -18.65 2.18 -10.49
N HIS A 462 -19.64 3.03 -10.25
CA HIS A 462 -20.78 3.16 -11.16
C HIS A 462 -20.39 3.67 -12.56
N LEU A 463 -19.38 4.54 -12.62
CA LEU A 463 -18.85 5.07 -13.88
C LEU A 463 -17.87 4.12 -14.59
N GLN A 464 -17.61 2.93 -14.09
CA GLN A 464 -16.62 2.02 -14.69
C GLN A 464 -16.79 1.82 -16.20
N PRO A 465 -17.99 1.59 -16.74
CA PRO A 465 -18.20 1.46 -18.19
C PRO A 465 -17.81 2.72 -18.98
N HIS A 466 -17.73 3.86 -18.30
CA HIS A 466 -17.44 5.17 -18.87
C HIS A 466 -16.08 5.77 -18.48
N TRP A 467 -15.15 4.98 -17.90
CA TRP A 467 -13.81 5.47 -17.55
C TRP A 467 -13.02 5.99 -18.75
N SER A 468 -13.33 5.54 -19.97
CA SER A 468 -12.80 6.14 -21.19
C SER A 468 -13.14 7.63 -21.35
N ALA A 469 -14.32 8.07 -20.88
CA ALA A 469 -14.71 9.47 -20.86
C ALA A 469 -13.91 10.26 -19.79
N LEU A 470 -13.67 9.67 -18.62
CA LEU A 470 -12.82 10.29 -17.59
C LEU A 470 -11.39 10.48 -18.11
N ARG A 471 -10.81 9.48 -18.80
CA ARG A 471 -9.48 9.58 -19.41
C ARG A 471 -9.42 10.66 -20.48
N ARG A 472 -10.50 10.89 -21.24
CA ARG A 472 -10.59 11.95 -22.23
C ARG A 472 -10.63 13.33 -21.57
N SER A 473 -11.49 13.55 -20.59
CA SER A 473 -11.56 14.80 -19.84
C SER A 473 -10.21 15.11 -19.13
N PHE A 474 -9.58 14.09 -18.56
CA PHE A 474 -8.23 14.23 -18.01
C PHE A 474 -7.22 14.70 -19.07
N SER A 475 -7.26 14.15 -20.30
CA SER A 475 -6.34 14.56 -21.37
C SER A 475 -6.55 16.01 -21.76
N GLU A 476 -7.79 16.49 -21.80
CA GLU A 476 -8.12 17.89 -22.08
C GLU A 476 -7.57 18.83 -21.00
N HIS A 477 -7.76 18.49 -19.71
CA HIS A 477 -7.16 19.25 -18.61
C HIS A 477 -5.62 19.22 -18.66
N ARG A 478 -5.02 18.05 -18.92
CA ARG A 478 -3.58 17.89 -18.99
C ARG A 478 -2.96 18.77 -20.11
N ASP A 479 -3.53 18.74 -21.29
CA ASP A 479 -3.03 19.50 -22.43
C ASP A 479 -3.13 21.02 -22.17
N ARG A 480 -4.22 21.47 -21.50
CA ARG A 480 -4.38 22.85 -21.02
C ARG A 480 -3.29 23.26 -20.04
N TYR A 481 -3.05 22.47 -18.99
CA TYR A 481 -2.09 22.84 -17.96
C TYR A 481 -0.62 22.68 -18.42
N ILE A 482 -0.31 21.71 -19.27
CA ILE A 482 1.03 21.60 -19.87
C ILE A 482 1.32 22.83 -20.75
N ALA A 483 0.34 23.28 -21.54
CA ALA A 483 0.50 24.47 -22.38
C ALA A 483 0.69 25.75 -21.56
N ALA A 484 -0.01 25.86 -20.41
CA ALA A 484 0.05 27.02 -19.54
C ALA A 484 1.33 27.08 -18.68
N ALA A 485 1.89 25.93 -18.30
CA ALA A 485 3.01 25.89 -17.35
C ALA A 485 4.38 26.26 -17.95
N GLY A 486 4.63 26.07 -19.26
CA GLY A 486 5.90 26.38 -19.93
C GLY A 486 7.15 25.78 -19.26
N GLY A 487 8.12 25.22 -19.97
CA GLY A 487 9.38 24.73 -19.41
C GLY A 487 9.47 23.20 -19.19
N PRO A 488 10.65 22.67 -18.81
CA PRO A 488 10.92 21.22 -18.79
C PRO A 488 10.23 20.45 -17.64
N VAL A 489 9.90 21.11 -16.54
CA VAL A 489 9.19 20.50 -15.37
C VAL A 489 7.66 20.53 -15.58
N SER A 490 7.19 21.37 -16.48
CA SER A 490 5.78 21.65 -16.78
C SER A 490 4.93 20.42 -17.09
N ARG A 491 5.50 19.43 -17.79
CA ARG A 491 4.75 18.24 -18.18
C ARG A 491 4.28 17.41 -16.97
N ARG A 492 5.11 17.25 -15.93
CA ARG A 492 4.73 16.54 -14.71
C ARG A 492 3.72 17.34 -13.88
N HIS A 493 4.01 18.62 -13.68
CA HIS A 493 3.12 19.51 -12.93
C HIS A 493 1.76 19.65 -13.63
N GLY A 494 1.75 19.85 -14.97
CA GLY A 494 0.51 19.90 -15.74
C GLY A 494 -0.31 18.61 -15.65
N THR A 495 0.35 17.44 -15.62
CA THR A 495 -0.32 16.15 -15.39
C THR A 495 -0.96 16.08 -14.00
N ASN A 496 -0.22 16.48 -12.94
CA ASN A 496 -0.73 16.45 -11.58
C ASN A 496 -1.87 17.47 -11.36
N LEU A 497 -1.76 18.67 -11.94
CA LEU A 497 -2.84 19.66 -11.94
C LEU A 497 -4.10 19.17 -12.67
N ALA A 498 -3.92 18.43 -13.78
CA ALA A 498 -5.05 17.84 -14.50
C ALA A 498 -5.79 16.77 -13.67
N VAL A 499 -5.07 15.96 -12.88
CA VAL A 499 -5.69 15.02 -11.94
C VAL A 499 -6.53 15.78 -10.91
N LEU A 500 -5.97 16.86 -10.32
CA LEU A 500 -6.70 17.68 -9.34
C LEU A 500 -7.91 18.38 -9.97
N ALA A 501 -7.82 18.86 -11.22
CA ALA A 501 -8.93 19.49 -11.93
C ALA A 501 -10.06 18.50 -12.22
N LEU A 502 -9.74 17.30 -12.71
CA LEU A 502 -10.74 16.25 -12.89
C LEU A 502 -11.36 15.83 -11.54
N THR A 503 -10.55 15.75 -10.47
CA THR A 503 -11.08 15.47 -9.12
C THR A 503 -12.05 16.55 -8.67
N ALA A 504 -11.73 17.82 -8.92
CA ALA A 504 -12.61 18.94 -8.60
C ALA A 504 -13.97 18.81 -9.31
N ASP A 505 -13.98 18.50 -10.62
CA ASP A 505 -15.20 18.29 -11.38
C ASP A 505 -16.08 17.20 -10.76
N LEU A 506 -15.50 16.07 -10.35
CA LEU A 506 -16.20 14.95 -9.72
C LEU A 506 -16.73 15.31 -8.32
N VAL A 507 -15.92 16.00 -7.52
CA VAL A 507 -16.32 16.45 -6.17
C VAL A 507 -17.49 17.43 -6.23
N HIS A 508 -17.50 18.32 -7.21
CA HIS A 508 -18.61 19.24 -7.42
C HIS A 508 -19.88 18.53 -7.88
N GLN A 509 -19.78 17.48 -8.69
CA GLN A 509 -20.94 16.63 -9.05
C GLN A 509 -21.52 15.90 -7.83
N LEU A 510 -20.74 15.68 -6.78
CA LEU A 510 -21.20 15.10 -5.51
C LEU A 510 -21.83 16.13 -4.56
N GLY A 511 -21.97 17.38 -4.97
CA GLY A 511 -22.72 18.42 -4.26
C GLY A 511 -21.88 19.43 -3.47
N LEU A 512 -20.55 19.39 -3.56
CA LEU A 512 -19.73 20.43 -2.96
C LEU A 512 -19.67 21.68 -3.86
N PRO A 513 -19.68 22.91 -3.30
CA PRO A 513 -19.62 24.13 -4.08
C PRO A 513 -18.25 24.34 -4.71
N LYS A 514 -18.21 25.14 -5.77
CA LYS A 514 -16.95 25.64 -6.34
C LYS A 514 -16.40 26.77 -5.45
N PRO A 515 -15.07 26.90 -5.34
CA PRO A 515 -14.45 28.04 -4.65
C PRO A 515 -14.90 29.36 -5.28
N LYS A 516 -15.02 30.39 -4.45
CA LYS A 516 -15.26 31.76 -4.92
C LYS A 516 -13.95 32.39 -5.41
N GLY A 517 -13.97 33.02 -6.57
CA GLY A 517 -12.83 33.74 -7.15
C GLY A 517 -11.87 32.82 -7.92
N VAL A 518 -10.55 32.92 -7.62
CA VAL A 518 -9.50 32.19 -8.35
C VAL A 518 -9.61 30.68 -8.11
N GLN A 519 -9.47 29.90 -9.18
CA GLN A 519 -9.51 28.46 -9.05
C GLN A 519 -8.22 27.93 -8.41
N PRO A 520 -8.27 26.90 -7.55
CA PRO A 520 -7.11 26.39 -6.82
C PRO A 520 -5.95 25.96 -7.73
N MET A 521 -6.26 25.37 -8.89
CA MET A 521 -5.24 24.93 -9.84
C MET A 521 -4.55 26.10 -10.56
N ASP A 522 -5.28 27.18 -10.80
CA ASP A 522 -4.70 28.40 -11.40
C ASP A 522 -3.79 29.12 -10.39
N MET A 523 -4.19 29.20 -9.10
CA MET A 523 -3.31 29.65 -8.03
C MET A 523 -2.03 28.82 -7.90
N MET A 524 -2.18 27.49 -7.99
CA MET A 524 -1.03 26.58 -7.93
C MET A 524 -0.10 26.82 -9.13
N LEU A 525 -0.65 27.00 -10.33
CA LEU A 525 0.13 27.30 -11.52
C LEU A 525 0.90 28.62 -11.39
N GLU A 526 0.26 29.67 -10.89
CA GLU A 526 0.90 30.97 -10.60
C GLU A 526 2.02 30.84 -9.56
N ALA A 527 1.76 30.13 -8.45
CA ALA A 527 2.75 29.91 -7.40
C ALA A 527 3.98 29.15 -7.94
N MET A 528 3.76 28.17 -8.79
CA MET A 528 4.83 27.40 -9.41
C MET A 528 5.64 28.24 -10.40
N SER A 529 4.99 29.03 -11.23
CA SER A 529 5.64 29.95 -12.15
C SER A 529 6.50 30.96 -11.40
N ALA A 530 5.99 31.54 -10.32
CA ALA A 530 6.75 32.44 -9.45
C ALA A 530 7.96 31.73 -8.79
N ALA A 531 7.80 30.48 -8.35
CA ALA A 531 8.87 29.68 -7.76
C ALA A 531 9.95 29.29 -8.80
N GLU A 532 9.58 29.02 -10.05
CA GLU A 532 10.54 28.78 -11.14
C GLU A 532 11.34 30.06 -11.46
N TRP A 533 10.70 31.22 -11.46
CA TRP A 533 11.37 32.50 -11.64
C TRP A 533 12.31 32.85 -10.47
N SER A 534 11.97 32.47 -9.23
CA SER A 534 12.81 32.69 -8.05
C SER A 534 13.92 31.65 -7.88
N ALA A 535 13.88 30.55 -8.60
CA ALA A 535 14.81 29.44 -8.47
C ALA A 535 15.59 29.21 -9.75
N ASP A 536 16.40 30.18 -10.14
CA ASP A 536 17.53 29.93 -11.04
C ASP A 536 18.56 29.06 -10.31
N VAL A 537 18.34 27.73 -10.34
CA VAL A 537 19.19 26.76 -9.63
C VAL A 537 20.66 26.88 -10.02
N PRO A 538 21.04 27.04 -11.31
CA PRO A 538 22.40 27.36 -11.69
C PRO A 538 22.94 28.66 -11.09
N LEU A 539 22.15 29.73 -11.07
CA LEU A 539 22.53 31.00 -10.46
C LEU A 539 22.62 30.88 -8.93
N GLY A 540 21.66 30.26 -8.28
CA GLY A 540 21.70 29.99 -6.85
C GLY A 540 22.93 29.17 -6.43
N ALA A 541 23.30 28.15 -7.20
CA ALA A 541 24.53 27.38 -6.97
C ALA A 541 25.79 28.24 -7.16
N LEU A 542 25.78 29.14 -8.13
CA LEU A 542 26.88 30.08 -8.36
C LEU A 542 27.00 31.09 -7.21
N VAL A 543 25.89 31.66 -6.75
CA VAL A 543 25.80 32.55 -5.58
C VAL A 543 26.37 31.89 -4.32
N ASP A 544 25.96 30.63 -4.06
CA ASP A 544 26.47 29.86 -2.93
C ASP A 544 27.98 29.60 -2.99
N VAL A 545 28.51 29.32 -4.20
CA VAL A 545 29.95 29.11 -4.41
C VAL A 545 30.72 30.40 -4.29
N VAL A 546 30.25 31.50 -4.86
CA VAL A 546 30.90 32.81 -4.79
C VAL A 546 30.88 33.34 -3.34
N SER A 547 29.76 33.22 -2.63
CA SER A 547 29.65 33.54 -1.21
C SER A 547 30.60 32.74 -0.33
N TRP A 548 30.72 31.43 -0.60
CA TRP A 548 31.66 30.53 0.07
C TRP A 548 33.11 30.93 -0.21
N ALA A 549 33.45 31.27 -1.46
CA ALA A 549 34.79 31.72 -1.83
C ALA A 549 35.15 33.05 -1.10
N ALA A 550 34.19 33.97 -1.02
CA ALA A 550 34.36 35.23 -0.27
C ALA A 550 34.57 34.98 1.23
N ALA A 551 33.77 34.14 1.86
CA ALA A 551 33.86 33.80 3.27
C ALA A 551 35.17 33.02 3.63
N ASN A 552 35.78 32.35 2.67
CA ASN A 552 37.04 31.60 2.83
C ASN A 552 38.19 32.23 2.03
N SER A 553 38.20 33.56 1.88
CA SER A 553 39.16 34.30 1.06
C SER A 553 40.63 33.91 1.38
N HIS A 554 40.97 33.61 2.64
CA HIS A 554 42.29 33.18 3.09
C HIS A 554 42.74 31.83 2.52
N ARG A 555 41.85 31.06 1.90
CA ARG A 555 42.13 29.79 1.22
C ARG A 555 42.14 29.91 -0.30
N PHE A 556 41.91 31.14 -0.81
CA PHE A 556 41.94 31.48 -2.21
C PHE A 556 43.12 32.39 -2.49
N PHE A 557 44.10 31.88 -3.22
CA PHE A 557 45.29 32.65 -3.58
C PHE A 557 44.96 33.80 -4.55
N GLY A 558 45.55 34.94 -4.37
CA GLY A 558 45.53 36.06 -5.31
C GLY A 558 44.79 37.30 -4.83
N ARG A 559 43.54 37.54 -5.19
CA ARG A 559 42.80 38.82 -5.03
C ARG A 559 42.83 39.42 -3.63
N HIS A 560 42.68 38.62 -2.59
CA HIS A 560 42.57 39.07 -1.20
C HIS A 560 43.74 38.61 -0.33
N ASP A 561 44.47 37.58 -0.76
CA ASP A 561 45.63 37.07 -0.06
C ASP A 561 46.72 36.72 -1.07
N PRO A 562 47.85 37.48 -1.08
CA PRO A 562 48.96 37.25 -1.99
C PRO A 562 49.81 36.04 -1.62
N GLU A 563 49.69 35.51 -0.39
CA GLU A 563 50.40 34.30 0.03
C GLU A 563 49.63 33.04 -0.37
N ARG A 564 50.38 31.98 -0.77
CA ARG A 564 49.77 30.72 -1.09
C ARG A 564 49.30 29.99 0.17
N PRO A 565 48.02 29.67 0.33
CA PRO A 565 47.52 29.08 1.55
C PRO A 565 47.99 27.65 1.72
N THR A 566 48.13 27.20 2.96
CA THR A 566 48.46 25.78 3.29
C THR A 566 47.34 24.81 2.93
N THR A 567 46.08 25.28 2.99
CA THR A 567 44.91 24.54 2.51
C THR A 567 44.34 25.34 1.33
N PHE A 568 44.45 24.80 0.14
CA PHE A 568 44.08 25.44 -1.11
C PHE A 568 42.66 25.08 -1.53
N PHE A 569 41.78 26.08 -1.67
CA PHE A 569 40.44 25.90 -2.24
C PHE A 569 40.32 26.46 -3.65
N GLY A 570 41.19 27.40 -4.02
CA GLY A 570 41.15 28.01 -5.33
C GLY A 570 42.09 29.17 -5.47
N ALA A 571 41.99 29.90 -6.57
CA ALA A 571 42.80 31.06 -6.87
C ALA A 571 42.04 32.08 -7.73
N TRP A 572 42.40 33.37 -7.59
CA TRP A 572 42.01 34.43 -8.48
C TRP A 572 43.10 34.64 -9.54
N ALA A 573 42.72 34.74 -10.82
CA ALA A 573 43.70 34.81 -11.90
C ALA A 573 44.63 36.02 -11.88
N ALA A 574 44.21 37.14 -11.24
CA ALA A 574 45.03 38.31 -11.02
C ALA A 574 44.60 39.02 -9.73
N GLN A 575 45.53 39.74 -9.04
CA GLN A 575 45.28 40.35 -7.74
C GLN A 575 44.27 41.52 -7.80
N GLU A 576 44.50 42.50 -8.65
CA GLU A 576 43.61 43.70 -8.72
C GLU A 576 42.60 43.66 -9.86
N ASN A 577 42.99 43.06 -10.97
CA ASN A 577 42.19 42.95 -12.18
C ASN A 577 41.90 41.50 -12.53
N TRP A 578 41.32 40.80 -11.59
CA TRP A 578 41.00 39.40 -11.76
C TRP A 578 39.96 39.16 -12.87
N GLY A 579 40.17 38.13 -13.65
CA GLY A 579 39.26 37.75 -14.75
C GLY A 579 38.62 36.38 -14.56
N ILE A 580 39.17 35.56 -13.69
CA ILE A 580 38.72 34.16 -13.49
C ILE A 580 38.85 33.81 -12.02
N LEU A 581 37.77 33.22 -11.47
CA LEU A 581 37.81 32.51 -10.18
C LEU A 581 38.01 31.03 -10.42
N TRP A 582 39.20 30.54 -10.09
CA TRP A 582 39.52 29.12 -10.14
C TRP A 582 39.11 28.47 -8.83
N VAL A 583 38.32 27.40 -8.87
CA VAL A 583 37.91 26.62 -7.71
C VAL A 583 38.43 25.19 -7.86
N GLU A 584 39.06 24.66 -6.81
CA GLU A 584 39.54 23.27 -6.83
C GLU A 584 38.35 22.32 -7.01
N ALA A 585 38.50 21.37 -7.94
CA ALA A 585 37.36 20.58 -8.44
C ALA A 585 36.75 19.67 -7.38
N THR A 586 37.55 19.09 -6.49
CA THR A 586 37.07 18.22 -5.41
C THR A 586 36.35 19.01 -4.33
N GLU A 587 36.88 20.19 -4.00
CA GLU A 587 36.24 21.09 -3.02
C GLU A 587 34.93 21.66 -3.58
N LEU A 588 34.89 22.00 -4.85
CA LEU A 588 33.68 22.44 -5.52
C LEU A 588 32.61 21.34 -5.54
N GLU A 589 32.97 20.11 -5.90
CA GLU A 589 32.08 18.97 -5.88
C GLU A 589 31.55 18.68 -4.48
N GLY A 590 32.45 18.64 -3.49
CA GLY A 590 32.08 18.46 -2.09
C GLY A 590 31.21 19.58 -1.55
N ARG A 591 31.41 20.84 -1.97
CA ARG A 591 30.58 21.97 -1.58
C ARG A 591 29.20 21.91 -2.19
N LEU A 592 29.11 21.71 -3.50
CA LEU A 592 27.81 21.60 -4.19
C LEU A 592 27.00 20.42 -3.65
N THR A 593 27.62 19.26 -3.43
CA THR A 593 26.96 18.08 -2.87
C THR A 593 26.41 18.36 -1.46
N ARG A 594 27.20 19.00 -0.58
CA ARG A 594 26.74 19.38 0.79
C ARG A 594 25.59 20.36 0.76
N LEU A 595 25.47 21.17 -0.27
CA LEU A 595 24.37 22.11 -0.48
C LEU A 595 23.16 21.48 -1.20
N GLY A 596 23.21 20.18 -1.51
CA GLY A 596 22.13 19.46 -2.16
C GLY A 596 22.06 19.60 -3.69
N TYR A 597 23.12 20.12 -4.32
CA TYR A 597 23.22 20.19 -5.77
C TYR A 597 23.88 18.93 -6.36
N THR A 598 23.45 18.53 -7.57
CA THR A 598 24.15 17.53 -8.36
C THR A 598 25.29 18.19 -9.14
N TYR A 599 26.54 17.91 -8.77
CA TYR A 599 27.71 18.54 -9.36
C TYR A 599 27.72 18.53 -10.90
N ALA A 600 27.52 17.34 -11.49
CA ALA A 600 27.54 17.21 -12.95
C ALA A 600 26.46 18.07 -13.64
N GLU A 601 25.24 18.09 -13.10
CA GLU A 601 24.12 18.87 -13.63
C GLU A 601 24.40 20.37 -13.55
N ILE A 602 24.92 20.86 -12.42
CA ILE A 602 25.26 22.27 -12.25
C ILE A 602 26.39 22.70 -13.19
N VAL A 603 27.44 21.91 -13.29
CA VAL A 603 28.58 22.23 -14.18
C VAL A 603 28.14 22.25 -15.66
N ASP A 604 27.25 21.34 -16.07
CA ASP A 604 26.70 21.33 -17.43
C ASP A 604 25.85 22.58 -17.68
N ARG A 605 25.02 23.00 -16.74
CA ARG A 605 24.22 24.23 -16.85
C ARG A 605 25.08 25.49 -16.87
N TRP A 606 26.14 25.55 -16.05
CA TRP A 606 27.10 26.64 -16.09
C TRP A 606 27.84 26.69 -17.43
N ARG A 607 28.13 25.55 -18.03
CA ARG A 607 28.71 25.46 -19.36
C ARG A 607 27.77 25.99 -20.44
N GLU A 608 26.50 25.60 -20.42
CA GLU A 608 25.45 26.06 -21.34
C GLU A 608 25.28 27.59 -21.27
N ARG A 609 25.44 28.18 -20.06
CA ARG A 609 25.36 29.64 -19.86
C ARG A 609 26.65 30.41 -20.20
N GLY A 610 27.69 29.71 -20.55
CA GLY A 610 28.98 30.36 -20.85
C GLY A 610 29.72 30.88 -19.61
N TRP A 611 29.33 30.46 -18.39
CA TRP A 611 29.95 30.91 -17.16
C TRP A 611 31.27 30.20 -16.85
N LEU A 612 31.59 29.11 -17.58
CA LEU A 612 32.80 28.34 -17.38
C LEU A 612 33.88 28.74 -18.40
N VAL A 613 35.07 29.00 -17.90
CA VAL A 613 36.25 29.23 -18.74
C VAL A 613 36.68 27.93 -19.41
N ASN A 614 37.15 28.02 -20.67
CA ASN A 614 37.59 26.87 -21.48
C ASN A 614 36.55 25.73 -21.55
N ASN A 615 35.25 26.08 -21.59
CA ASN A 615 34.15 25.15 -21.68
C ASN A 615 34.14 24.11 -20.54
N GLY A 616 34.62 24.49 -19.33
CA GLY A 616 34.67 23.65 -18.14
C GLY A 616 35.82 22.62 -18.14
N ARG A 617 36.83 22.76 -18.99
CA ARG A 617 38.07 21.96 -18.90
C ARG A 617 38.81 22.34 -17.62
N ARG A 618 39.19 21.33 -16.83
CA ARG A 618 39.98 21.53 -15.58
C ARG A 618 41.35 22.07 -15.93
N TYR A 619 41.78 23.09 -15.24
CA TYR A 619 43.11 23.70 -15.35
C TYR A 619 43.97 23.30 -14.16
N ALA A 620 45.24 22.92 -14.44
CA ALA A 620 46.16 22.59 -13.39
C ALA A 620 46.80 23.86 -12.84
N VAL A 621 46.64 24.12 -11.54
CA VAL A 621 47.28 25.20 -10.82
C VAL A 621 48.44 24.60 -10.02
N ASP A 622 49.66 25.12 -10.23
CA ASP A 622 50.85 24.66 -9.48
C ASP A 622 50.80 25.22 -8.06
N LEU A 623 50.88 24.34 -7.09
CA LEU A 623 50.92 24.64 -5.67
C LEU A 623 52.36 24.75 -5.10
N ALA A 624 52.49 25.30 -3.91
CA ALA A 624 53.75 25.27 -3.19
C ALA A 624 54.20 23.81 -2.94
N GLY A 625 55.53 23.53 -3.17
CA GLY A 625 56.06 22.17 -3.00
C GLY A 625 55.90 21.23 -4.21
N GLY A 626 55.50 21.74 -5.39
CA GLY A 626 55.43 20.95 -6.64
C GLY A 626 54.14 20.13 -6.84
N ALA A 627 53.20 20.23 -5.94
CA ALA A 627 51.87 19.62 -6.10
C ALA A 627 51.02 20.39 -7.11
N ARG A 628 50.07 19.71 -7.74
CA ARG A 628 49.12 20.33 -8.67
C ARG A 628 47.67 20.12 -8.20
N ALA A 629 46.89 21.23 -8.21
CA ALA A 629 45.44 21.17 -8.03
C ALA A 629 44.72 21.35 -9.37
N PHE A 630 43.67 20.56 -9.58
CA PHE A 630 42.83 20.68 -10.77
C PHE A 630 41.62 21.55 -10.46
N CYS A 631 41.54 22.72 -11.09
CA CYS A 631 40.52 23.73 -10.81
C CYS A 631 39.54 23.86 -11.99
N LEU A 632 38.29 24.22 -11.68
CA LEU A 632 37.29 24.72 -12.63
C LEU A 632 37.31 26.24 -12.60
N GLY A 633 37.29 26.89 -13.75
CA GLY A 633 37.31 28.35 -13.84
C GLY A 633 35.93 28.94 -14.05
N LEU A 634 35.52 29.84 -13.18
CA LEU A 634 34.34 30.69 -13.33
C LEU A 634 34.75 32.03 -13.91
N SER A 635 34.04 32.50 -14.95
CA SER A 635 34.32 33.78 -15.57
C SER A 635 33.99 34.96 -14.62
N ARG A 636 34.59 36.10 -14.87
CA ARG A 636 34.29 37.31 -14.14
C ARG A 636 32.81 37.70 -14.25
N GLU A 637 32.26 37.62 -15.46
CA GLU A 637 30.85 37.90 -15.72
C GLU A 637 29.92 37.03 -14.83
N ALA A 638 30.21 35.74 -14.72
CA ALA A 638 29.47 34.84 -13.82
C ALA A 638 29.55 35.27 -12.35
N VAL A 639 30.74 35.63 -11.89
CA VAL A 639 30.93 36.08 -10.47
C VAL A 639 30.27 37.41 -10.21
N ASP A 640 30.30 38.34 -11.16
CA ASP A 640 29.64 39.65 -11.06
C ASP A 640 28.11 39.49 -11.05
N GLU A 641 27.54 38.61 -11.88
CA GLU A 641 26.12 38.26 -11.90
C GLU A 641 25.66 37.66 -10.54
N ALA A 642 26.44 36.75 -9.97
CA ALA A 642 26.17 36.22 -8.64
C ALA A 642 26.23 37.31 -7.54
N ALA A 643 27.18 38.23 -7.65
CA ALA A 643 27.34 39.34 -6.69
C ALA A 643 26.20 40.38 -6.80
N GLU A 644 25.59 40.54 -7.96
CA GLU A 644 24.39 41.35 -8.14
C GLU A 644 23.17 40.72 -7.48
N ASP A 645 22.99 39.42 -7.63
CA ASP A 645 21.89 38.68 -6.98
C ASP A 645 21.99 38.73 -5.45
N ILE A 646 23.20 38.60 -4.90
CA ILE A 646 23.44 38.78 -3.44
C ILE A 646 23.01 40.17 -2.96
N ARG A 647 23.26 41.22 -3.72
CA ARG A 647 22.89 42.60 -3.36
C ARG A 647 21.39 42.86 -3.43
N HIS A 648 20.68 42.18 -4.29
CA HIS A 648 19.23 42.29 -4.46
C HIS A 648 18.44 41.45 -3.45
N SER A 649 19.09 40.43 -2.86
CA SER A 649 18.48 39.50 -1.88
C SER A 649 18.75 39.88 -0.42
N SER A 650 19.64 40.85 -0.16
CA SER A 650 19.96 41.44 1.16
C SER A 650 19.24 42.76 1.38
#